data_01b8a27e3ff53d04f6cafac9d0fa3e34
#
_entry.id   01b8a27e3ff53d04f6cafac9d0fa3e34
#
_cell.length_a   1.000
_cell.length_b   1.000
_cell.length_c   1.000
_cell.angle_alpha   90.00
_cell.angle_beta   90.00
_cell.angle_gamma   90.00
#
_symmetry.space_group_name_H-M   'P 1'
#
loop_
_entity.id
_entity.type
_entity.pdbx_description
1 polymer ?
#
loop_
_entity_poly.entity_id
_entity_poly.type
_entity_poly.pdbx_seq_one_letter_code
_entity_poly.pdbx_strand_id
1 'polypeptide(L)'
;MKIKADYANAPSWKMLTVKATLPEELKCLDEIAHNMWWVWNFEARDLFRDLDPELYHDVKHNPVMLLERLSFARKEEILKDKALMKRIRNVYDLFRKYMDVKPDSKRPSVAYFCMEYGIHSALKIYSGGLGMLAGDYVKEASDSNVDMCAVGFLYRFGYFTQSLSMDGQQIANYESQNFGSLPIERQLDKDGNPLVIDVPYTNYQVHAFVWRVNVGRVKLYLLDTDNEMNSDFDKPITHSLYGGDWENRLKQEILLGIGGMLLLKKLGIKKDIYHCNEGHAALCNLQRLCDYIEDGLTFNQAMELVRASGLYTVHTPVPAGHDYFDEGLFGKYMGAYPAKLGISWDEFIGMGRTNPDDHSEKFCMSTFACNTCQEVNGVSMLHGWVSQKMFAPIWNGYYPEENHVGYVTNGVHFPTWAAAEWRNVYAKYFDEKFMSDQSNEDIWHGIYNCPDEEIWATRMALKKKLFEYIKIQFQETWLKNQGDPSRVVKLLERFNPNALVIGFCRRFATYKRAHLLFTDLDRLSKIVNNPDRPVVFLFAGKAHPADGAGQGLIKKIFEISQREEFQGKIIFLEDYDFLLARRLVSGVDIWMNTPTRPLEASGTSGEKAEMIGVVNLSVKDGWWLEGYREGAGWALTEKRTYQNQGYQDQLDAATIYSLLENEIIPLYYDKDKKGISKGWIKVVKNSIAQIAPHYTMKRQLDDYYEKFYNKEAKRFKELSKDDNRLAKEIALWKETVAERWDAISVVSASSTAPASGLHLTGEMYTLRYVINEQGLEDAVALEKVNVAIDKNGEEHVFSIEPLKMVKKEGNNYTFEVQHSPKQAGQYKSAVRMYPKHKDLPHRQDFCYVKWLELPSQA
;
A
#
# COMPACT_ATOMS: atom_id res chain seq x y z
N MET A 1 42.00 13.65 57.79
CA MET A 1 42.48 12.29 57.59
C MET A 1 42.21 11.90 56.16
N LYS A 2 43.21 11.76 55.29
CA LYS A 2 43.02 11.26 53.92
C LYS A 2 42.99 9.75 53.97
N ILE A 3 41.84 9.14 53.69
CA ILE A 3 41.74 7.71 53.55
C ILE A 3 42.43 7.38 52.21
N LYS A 4 43.58 6.70 52.24
CA LYS A 4 44.17 6.16 51.02
C LYS A 4 43.33 4.93 50.64
N ALA A 5 42.74 4.99 49.44
CA ALA A 5 42.17 3.81 48.83
C ALA A 5 43.32 2.85 48.45
N ASP A 6 43.23 1.61 48.90
CA ASP A 6 44.18 0.57 48.51
C ASP A 6 43.66 -0.02 47.18
N TYR A 7 44.29 0.37 46.07
CA TYR A 7 43.95 -0.10 44.74
C TYR A 7 44.23 -1.60 44.53
N ALA A 8 45.00 -2.22 45.44
CA ALA A 8 45.28 -3.67 45.37
C ALA A 8 44.03 -4.53 45.66
N ASN A 9 42.99 -3.95 46.30
CA ASN A 9 41.72 -4.63 46.57
C ASN A 9 40.63 -4.28 45.57
N ALA A 10 40.94 -3.55 44.46
CA ALA A 10 39.98 -3.31 43.43
C ALA A 10 39.64 -4.64 42.66
N PRO A 11 38.38 -4.89 42.38
CA PRO A 11 38.00 -6.11 41.63
C PRO A 11 38.59 -6.11 40.23
N SER A 12 39.13 -7.23 39.82
CA SER A 12 39.51 -7.48 38.42
C SER A 12 38.30 -8.05 37.70
N TRP A 13 37.64 -7.22 36.87
CA TRP A 13 36.47 -7.63 36.12
C TRP A 13 36.86 -8.46 34.88
N LYS A 14 36.15 -9.56 34.70
CA LYS A 14 36.23 -10.37 33.49
C LYS A 14 34.86 -10.36 32.81
N MET A 15 34.82 -9.99 31.55
CA MET A 15 33.58 -10.08 30.77
C MET A 15 33.20 -11.54 30.55
N LEU A 16 32.01 -11.93 30.92
CA LEU A 16 31.42 -13.23 30.65
C LEU A 16 30.23 -13.04 29.74
N THR A 17 30.17 -13.81 28.67
CA THR A 17 28.99 -13.90 27.82
C THR A 17 28.28 -15.22 28.11
N VAL A 18 27.03 -15.12 28.58
CA VAL A 18 26.19 -16.28 28.81
C VAL A 18 25.13 -16.30 27.69
N LYS A 19 25.16 -17.35 26.88
CA LYS A 19 24.12 -17.57 25.86
C LYS A 19 22.99 -18.40 26.44
N ALA A 20 21.76 -18.01 26.14
CA ALA A 20 20.60 -18.83 26.45
C ALA A 20 20.63 -20.11 25.59
N THR A 21 20.31 -21.24 26.24
CA THR A 21 20.10 -22.51 25.55
C THR A 21 18.68 -22.98 25.76
N LEU A 22 18.07 -23.55 24.72
CA LEU A 22 16.78 -24.22 24.84
C LEU A 22 17.01 -25.73 24.98
N PRO A 23 16.31 -26.37 25.92
CA PRO A 23 16.25 -27.85 25.96
C PRO A 23 15.75 -28.41 24.62
N GLU A 24 16.13 -29.62 24.30
CA GLU A 24 15.79 -30.25 23.02
C GLU A 24 14.27 -30.25 22.75
N GLU A 25 13.50 -30.54 23.79
CA GLU A 25 12.04 -30.61 23.74
C GLU A 25 11.38 -29.26 23.45
N LEU A 26 12.10 -28.14 23.64
CA LEU A 26 11.62 -26.76 23.40
C LEU A 26 12.21 -26.12 22.15
N LYS A 27 13.12 -26.79 21.42
CA LYS A 27 13.74 -26.24 20.20
C LYS A 27 12.73 -25.91 19.10
N CYS A 28 11.61 -26.61 19.03
CA CYS A 28 10.52 -26.31 18.12
C CYS A 28 9.94 -24.89 18.29
N LEU A 29 10.02 -24.32 19.50
CA LEU A 29 9.59 -22.95 19.78
C LEU A 29 10.47 -21.93 19.07
N ASP A 30 11.77 -22.19 18.92
CA ASP A 30 12.71 -21.32 18.21
C ASP A 30 12.38 -21.25 16.72
N GLU A 31 12.05 -22.38 16.10
CA GLU A 31 11.62 -22.42 14.70
C GLU A 31 10.34 -21.61 14.47
N ILE A 32 9.35 -21.73 15.37
CA ILE A 32 8.13 -20.94 15.30
C ILE A 32 8.43 -19.46 15.53
N ALA A 33 9.29 -19.11 16.51
CA ALA A 33 9.63 -17.74 16.86
C ALA A 33 10.31 -16.97 15.70
N HIS A 34 11.13 -17.66 14.91
CA HIS A 34 11.79 -17.13 13.71
C HIS A 34 10.93 -17.17 12.45
N ASN A 35 9.66 -17.57 12.53
CA ASN A 35 8.71 -17.49 11.43
C ASN A 35 7.52 -16.62 11.82
N MET A 36 7.29 -15.54 11.08
CA MET A 36 6.24 -14.57 11.39
C MET A 36 4.80 -15.14 11.32
N TRP A 37 4.61 -16.41 10.99
CA TRP A 37 3.32 -17.09 11.02
C TRP A 37 2.60 -16.94 12.37
N TRP A 38 3.33 -16.94 13.49
CA TRP A 38 2.76 -16.73 14.82
C TRP A 38 2.02 -15.41 14.99
N VAL A 39 2.30 -14.39 14.15
CA VAL A 39 1.65 -13.07 14.24
C VAL A 39 0.14 -13.18 13.99
N TRP A 40 -0.25 -14.02 13.04
CA TRP A 40 -1.66 -14.19 12.66
C TRP A 40 -2.24 -15.56 13.04
N ASN A 41 -1.43 -16.46 13.54
CA ASN A 41 -1.91 -17.67 14.19
C ASN A 41 -2.08 -17.41 15.68
N PHE A 42 -3.33 -17.31 16.14
CA PHE A 42 -3.59 -16.92 17.52
C PHE A 42 -3.19 -17.98 18.54
N GLU A 43 -3.20 -19.28 18.18
CA GLU A 43 -2.78 -20.35 19.09
C GLU A 43 -1.28 -20.27 19.37
N ALA A 44 -0.48 -19.99 18.34
CA ALA A 44 0.96 -19.76 18.48
C ALA A 44 1.26 -18.49 19.30
N ARG A 45 0.55 -17.40 18.99
CA ARG A 45 0.69 -16.13 19.73
C ARG A 45 0.31 -16.26 21.19
N ASP A 46 -0.80 -16.92 21.49
CA ASP A 46 -1.26 -17.13 22.85
C ASP A 46 -0.34 -18.12 23.59
N LEU A 47 0.26 -19.10 22.88
CA LEU A 47 1.27 -19.97 23.46
C LEU A 47 2.48 -19.15 23.94
N PHE A 48 3.06 -18.29 23.12
CA PHE A 48 4.20 -17.47 23.53
C PHE A 48 3.88 -16.55 24.72
N ARG A 49 2.69 -15.95 24.74
CA ARG A 49 2.23 -15.16 25.90
C ARG A 49 2.20 -16.02 27.17
N ASP A 50 1.66 -17.21 27.07
CA ASP A 50 1.41 -18.06 28.23
C ASP A 50 2.68 -18.79 28.75
N LEU A 51 3.79 -18.77 27.97
CA LEU A 51 5.10 -19.22 28.48
C LEU A 51 5.57 -18.35 29.65
N ASP A 52 5.45 -17.04 29.55
CA ASP A 52 5.72 -16.05 30.60
C ASP A 52 5.04 -14.72 30.24
N PRO A 53 3.84 -14.44 30.79
CA PRO A 53 3.06 -13.25 30.41
C PRO A 53 3.74 -11.92 30.71
N GLU A 54 4.43 -11.82 31.86
CA GLU A 54 5.14 -10.59 32.28
C GLU A 54 6.33 -10.34 31.36
N LEU A 55 7.19 -11.34 31.17
CA LEU A 55 8.32 -11.22 30.29
C LEU A 55 7.89 -10.98 28.83
N TYR A 56 6.80 -11.60 28.35
CA TYR A 56 6.27 -11.38 27.01
C TYR A 56 5.84 -9.92 26.78
N HIS A 57 5.26 -9.31 27.81
CA HIS A 57 4.96 -7.88 27.78
C HIS A 57 6.23 -7.03 27.78
N ASP A 58 7.20 -7.33 28.65
CA ASP A 58 8.46 -6.58 28.78
C ASP A 58 9.30 -6.59 27.48
N VAL A 59 9.29 -7.72 26.76
CA VAL A 59 9.96 -7.83 25.46
C VAL A 59 9.11 -7.34 24.29
N LYS A 60 8.06 -6.59 24.55
CA LYS A 60 7.15 -6.02 23.55
C LYS A 60 6.62 -7.05 22.55
N HIS A 61 6.22 -8.21 23.08
CA HIS A 61 5.68 -9.35 22.33
C HIS A 61 6.62 -9.96 21.28
N ASN A 62 7.92 -9.85 21.48
CA ASN A 62 8.93 -10.49 20.64
C ASN A 62 9.25 -11.91 21.15
N PRO A 63 8.84 -12.98 20.45
CA PRO A 63 9.04 -14.35 20.94
C PRO A 63 10.52 -14.78 20.93
N VAL A 64 11.36 -14.24 20.05
CA VAL A 64 12.81 -14.53 20.05
C VAL A 64 13.44 -14.01 21.33
N MET A 65 13.18 -12.74 21.67
CA MET A 65 13.65 -12.14 22.93
C MET A 65 13.06 -12.86 24.16
N LEU A 66 11.79 -13.30 24.08
CA LEU A 66 11.17 -14.09 25.15
C LEU A 66 11.98 -15.37 25.42
N LEU A 67 12.25 -16.15 24.37
CA LEU A 67 12.99 -17.42 24.51
C LEU A 67 14.42 -17.21 24.99
N GLU A 68 15.08 -16.13 24.55
CA GLU A 68 16.42 -15.75 25.02
C GLU A 68 16.44 -15.40 26.52
N ARG A 69 15.39 -14.74 27.02
CA ARG A 69 15.34 -14.22 28.39
C ARG A 69 14.60 -15.11 29.38
N LEU A 70 13.91 -16.17 28.92
CA LEU A 70 13.31 -17.15 29.82
C LEU A 70 14.36 -17.71 30.78
N SER A 71 14.07 -17.61 32.09
CA SER A 71 14.95 -18.15 33.15
C SER A 71 15.06 -19.67 33.03
N PHE A 72 16.18 -20.20 33.52
CA PHE A 72 16.37 -21.65 33.57
C PHE A 72 15.28 -22.34 34.40
N ALA A 73 14.92 -21.78 35.57
CA ALA A 73 13.84 -22.29 36.40
C ALA A 73 12.50 -22.33 35.65
N ARG A 74 12.17 -21.29 34.87
CA ARG A 74 10.92 -21.27 34.09
C ARG A 74 10.94 -22.33 32.99
N LYS A 75 12.05 -22.55 32.32
CA LYS A 75 12.21 -23.65 31.33
C LYS A 75 11.96 -25.02 31.97
N GLU A 76 12.47 -25.25 33.17
CA GLU A 76 12.22 -26.50 33.89
C GLU A 76 10.74 -26.66 34.31
N GLU A 77 10.07 -25.60 34.72
CA GLU A 77 8.64 -25.64 35.04
C GLU A 77 7.83 -26.00 33.80
N ILE A 78 8.13 -25.38 32.64
CA ILE A 78 7.48 -25.67 31.36
C ILE A 78 7.61 -27.15 31.00
N LEU A 79 8.81 -27.73 31.14
CA LEU A 79 9.06 -29.14 30.82
C LEU A 79 8.26 -30.10 31.76
N LYS A 80 7.97 -29.68 32.97
CA LYS A 80 7.19 -30.47 33.94
C LYS A 80 5.69 -30.34 33.74
N ASP A 81 5.23 -29.26 33.07
CA ASP A 81 3.81 -29.04 32.76
C ASP A 81 3.37 -29.84 31.54
N LYS A 82 2.75 -30.98 31.77
CA LYS A 82 2.27 -31.91 30.73
C LYS A 82 1.24 -31.27 29.80
N ALA A 83 0.39 -30.35 30.31
CA ALA A 83 -0.64 -29.70 29.51
C ALA A 83 0.00 -28.69 28.57
N LEU A 84 0.93 -27.88 29.07
CA LEU A 84 1.67 -26.91 28.27
C LEU A 84 2.56 -27.59 27.25
N MET A 85 3.25 -28.65 27.58
CA MET A 85 4.06 -29.46 26.65
C MET A 85 3.22 -30.11 25.55
N LYS A 86 2.02 -30.57 25.86
CA LYS A 86 1.07 -31.06 24.85
C LYS A 86 0.64 -29.91 23.89
N ARG A 87 0.37 -28.74 24.45
CA ARG A 87 0.00 -27.57 23.65
C ARG A 87 1.14 -27.12 22.74
N ILE A 88 2.38 -27.09 23.23
CA ILE A 88 3.57 -26.79 22.41
C ILE A 88 3.65 -27.72 21.20
N ARG A 89 3.50 -29.04 21.43
CA ARG A 89 3.50 -30.03 20.34
C ARG A 89 2.37 -29.81 19.34
N ASN A 90 1.17 -29.57 19.82
CA ASN A 90 0.02 -29.31 18.94
C ASN A 90 0.23 -28.07 18.06
N VAL A 91 0.75 -26.97 18.62
CA VAL A 91 1.05 -25.75 17.86
C VAL A 91 2.16 -26.01 16.84
N TYR A 92 3.18 -26.78 17.20
CA TYR A 92 4.23 -27.15 16.25
C TYR A 92 3.72 -28.03 15.11
N ASP A 93 2.83 -28.99 15.41
CA ASP A 93 2.20 -29.83 14.38
C ASP A 93 1.33 -28.99 13.42
N LEU A 94 0.60 -27.99 13.93
CA LEU A 94 -0.13 -27.02 13.11
C LEU A 94 0.81 -26.21 12.21
N PHE A 95 1.92 -25.76 12.77
CA PHE A 95 2.94 -25.03 12.04
C PHE A 95 3.55 -25.86 10.91
N ARG A 96 3.95 -27.11 11.21
CA ARG A 96 4.52 -28.02 10.20
C ARG A 96 3.48 -28.31 9.09
N LYS A 97 2.25 -28.64 9.49
CA LYS A 97 1.16 -28.85 8.51
C LYS A 97 0.97 -27.65 7.58
N TYR A 98 1.11 -26.43 8.12
CA TYR A 98 1.05 -25.21 7.33
C TYR A 98 2.25 -25.07 6.40
N MET A 99 3.46 -25.28 6.91
CA MET A 99 4.71 -25.07 6.16
C MET A 99 4.98 -26.11 5.08
N ASP A 100 4.54 -27.35 5.28
CA ASP A 100 4.88 -28.48 4.40
C ASP A 100 4.06 -28.53 3.10
N VAL A 101 3.15 -27.56 2.89
CA VAL A 101 2.37 -27.43 1.64
C VAL A 101 3.26 -26.84 0.54
N LYS A 102 3.29 -27.50 -0.62
CA LYS A 102 4.02 -26.98 -1.77
C LYS A 102 3.31 -25.80 -2.41
N PRO A 103 4.03 -24.83 -2.99
CA PRO A 103 3.44 -23.71 -3.69
C PRO A 103 2.53 -24.17 -4.85
N ASP A 104 1.46 -23.40 -5.10
CA ASP A 104 0.55 -23.64 -6.22
C ASP A 104 1.26 -23.32 -7.54
N SER A 105 1.66 -24.35 -8.26
CA SER A 105 2.36 -24.22 -9.56
C SER A 105 1.48 -23.78 -10.72
N LYS A 106 0.18 -23.65 -10.51
CA LYS A 106 -0.77 -23.15 -11.55
C LYS A 106 -0.79 -21.62 -11.63
N ARG A 107 -0.42 -20.95 -10.55
CA ARG A 107 -0.35 -19.50 -10.49
C ARG A 107 1.05 -19.01 -10.84
N PRO A 108 1.19 -17.92 -11.62
CA PRO A 108 2.48 -17.27 -11.84
C PRO A 108 3.20 -16.93 -10.53
N SER A 109 4.51 -17.11 -10.53
CA SER A 109 5.36 -16.72 -9.40
C SER A 109 5.67 -15.23 -9.44
N VAL A 110 5.83 -14.61 -8.25
CA VAL A 110 5.94 -13.15 -8.11
C VAL A 110 7.16 -12.76 -7.28
N ALA A 111 7.93 -11.79 -7.77
CA ALA A 111 8.89 -11.02 -6.96
C ALA A 111 8.28 -9.65 -6.64
N TYR A 112 8.15 -9.34 -5.36
CA TYR A 112 7.47 -8.15 -4.85
C TYR A 112 8.46 -7.20 -4.19
N PHE A 113 8.55 -5.96 -4.67
CA PHE A 113 9.52 -4.96 -4.22
C PHE A 113 8.82 -3.81 -3.50
N CYS A 114 9.21 -3.53 -2.26
CA CYS A 114 8.71 -2.41 -1.48
C CYS A 114 9.74 -1.96 -0.44
N MET A 115 9.79 -0.66 -0.14
CA MET A 115 10.68 -0.12 0.90
C MET A 115 10.26 -0.46 2.33
N GLU A 116 9.00 -0.84 2.54
CA GLU A 116 8.45 -1.06 3.88
C GLU A 116 7.47 -2.23 3.93
N TYR A 117 7.50 -2.96 5.05
CA TYR A 117 6.60 -4.09 5.32
C TYR A 117 6.13 -4.07 6.77
N GLY A 118 4.84 -3.82 6.99
CA GLY A 118 4.21 -3.80 8.30
C GLY A 118 3.75 -5.21 8.72
N ILE A 119 4.64 -6.01 9.27
CA ILE A 119 4.35 -7.40 9.66
C ILE A 119 3.97 -7.48 11.13
N HIS A 120 4.80 -6.89 12.00
CA HIS A 120 4.60 -6.82 13.44
C HIS A 120 5.48 -5.71 14.06
N SER A 121 5.10 -5.21 15.24
CA SER A 121 5.87 -4.18 15.96
C SER A 121 7.26 -4.64 16.41
N ALA A 122 7.49 -5.94 16.55
CA ALA A 122 8.82 -6.50 16.84
C ALA A 122 9.83 -6.28 15.70
N LEU A 123 9.37 -5.98 14.49
CA LEU A 123 10.20 -5.75 13.31
C LEU A 123 9.89 -4.36 12.74
N LYS A 124 10.71 -3.37 13.08
CA LYS A 124 10.49 -1.96 12.73
C LYS A 124 10.95 -1.64 11.31
N ILE A 125 10.26 -2.18 10.33
CA ILE A 125 10.54 -1.97 8.89
C ILE A 125 9.36 -1.36 8.14
N TYR A 126 8.49 -0.61 8.81
CA TYR A 126 7.35 0.10 8.22
C TYR A 126 7.09 1.42 8.94
N SER A 127 6.39 2.32 8.28
CA SER A 127 5.96 3.61 8.88
C SER A 127 4.45 3.81 8.86
N GLY A 128 3.76 3.39 7.81
CA GLY A 128 2.35 3.73 7.59
C GLY A 128 1.60 2.71 6.74
N GLY A 129 0.55 3.22 6.05
CA GLY A 129 -0.40 2.39 5.30
C GLY A 129 0.19 1.55 4.19
N LEU A 130 1.20 2.08 3.47
CA LEU A 130 1.90 1.35 2.42
C LEU A 130 2.56 0.08 2.97
N GLY A 131 3.28 0.22 4.09
CA GLY A 131 3.94 -0.92 4.73
C GLY A 131 2.96 -1.91 5.31
N MET A 132 1.86 -1.44 5.90
CA MET A 132 0.79 -2.33 6.39
C MET A 132 0.18 -3.15 5.25
N LEU A 133 -0.08 -2.52 4.11
CA LEU A 133 -0.57 -3.20 2.92
C LEU A 133 0.43 -4.25 2.42
N ALA A 134 1.70 -3.89 2.27
CA ALA A 134 2.74 -4.81 1.81
C ALA A 134 2.93 -5.99 2.78
N GLY A 135 2.87 -5.74 4.10
CA GLY A 135 2.90 -6.78 5.12
C GLY A 135 1.72 -7.74 5.04
N ASP A 136 0.51 -7.20 4.92
CA ASP A 136 -0.71 -7.99 4.77
C ASP A 136 -0.69 -8.81 3.46
N TYR A 137 -0.15 -8.22 2.38
CA TYR A 137 -0.05 -8.86 1.07
C TYR A 137 0.85 -10.11 1.09
N VAL A 138 2.04 -10.00 1.70
CA VAL A 138 2.94 -11.17 1.81
C VAL A 138 2.41 -12.24 2.77
N LYS A 139 1.64 -11.87 3.80
CA LYS A 139 0.93 -12.82 4.67
C LYS A 139 -0.13 -13.59 3.91
N GLU A 140 -0.96 -12.89 3.13
CA GLU A 140 -2.00 -13.54 2.31
C GLU A 140 -1.38 -14.42 1.22
N ALA A 141 -0.30 -13.96 0.57
CA ALA A 141 0.42 -14.79 -0.39
C ALA A 141 0.90 -16.11 0.23
N SER A 142 1.31 -16.07 1.51
CA SER A 142 1.63 -17.27 2.28
C SER A 142 0.38 -18.13 2.52
N ASP A 143 -0.72 -17.56 3.01
CA ASP A 143 -1.96 -18.28 3.31
C ASP A 143 -2.59 -18.87 2.04
N SER A 144 -2.57 -18.14 0.94
CA SER A 144 -3.03 -18.58 -0.38
C SER A 144 -2.04 -19.47 -1.14
N ASN A 145 -0.92 -19.84 -0.51
CA ASN A 145 0.09 -20.75 -1.05
C ASN A 145 0.67 -20.32 -2.41
N VAL A 146 0.91 -19.03 -2.58
CA VAL A 146 1.50 -18.44 -3.79
C VAL A 146 3.03 -18.55 -3.74
N ASP A 147 3.65 -18.88 -4.87
CA ASP A 147 5.11 -18.80 -5.02
C ASP A 147 5.55 -17.33 -5.14
N MET A 148 5.76 -16.68 -4.00
CA MET A 148 6.19 -15.30 -3.89
C MET A 148 7.47 -15.18 -3.10
N CYS A 149 8.35 -14.27 -3.52
CA CYS A 149 9.39 -13.70 -2.68
C CYS A 149 9.25 -12.19 -2.64
N ALA A 150 9.75 -11.57 -1.59
CA ALA A 150 9.70 -10.13 -1.41
C ALA A 150 11.09 -9.57 -1.09
N VAL A 151 11.32 -8.30 -1.43
CA VAL A 151 12.58 -7.60 -1.22
C VAL A 151 12.31 -6.25 -0.55
N GLY A 152 13.11 -5.93 0.47
CA GLY A 152 13.04 -4.67 1.19
C GLY A 152 14.35 -4.36 1.94
N PHE A 153 14.26 -3.56 2.98
CA PHE A 153 15.40 -3.14 3.80
C PHE A 153 15.28 -3.57 5.25
N LEU A 154 16.41 -3.86 5.87
CA LEU A 154 16.53 -3.96 7.31
C LEU A 154 17.06 -2.63 7.86
N TYR A 155 16.19 -1.85 8.47
CA TYR A 155 16.57 -0.55 9.00
C TYR A 155 17.21 -0.67 10.39
N ARG A 156 18.34 0.02 10.60
CA ARG A 156 19.02 0.05 11.90
C ARG A 156 18.17 0.69 12.98
N PHE A 157 17.51 1.81 12.67
CA PHE A 157 16.66 2.56 13.59
C PHE A 157 15.16 2.39 13.29
N GLY A 158 14.83 1.91 12.09
CA GLY A 158 13.46 1.75 11.64
C GLY A 158 12.72 3.07 11.49
N TYR A 159 11.48 3.12 11.98
CA TYR A 159 10.70 4.34 12.14
C TYR A 159 10.63 4.68 13.64
N PHE A 160 10.49 5.96 13.97
CA PHE A 160 10.61 6.43 15.35
C PHE A 160 9.47 5.94 16.27
N THR A 161 9.76 5.83 17.56
CA THR A 161 8.77 5.76 18.62
C THR A 161 8.38 7.17 19.02
N GLN A 162 7.09 7.42 19.23
CA GLN A 162 6.56 8.73 19.56
C GLN A 162 6.40 8.87 21.06
N SER A 163 6.87 9.99 21.60
CA SER A 163 6.43 10.52 22.89
C SER A 163 5.98 11.97 22.71
N LEU A 164 5.18 12.46 23.66
CA LEU A 164 4.80 13.86 23.70
C LEU A 164 5.46 14.55 24.90
N SER A 165 5.89 15.80 24.70
CA SER A 165 6.30 16.67 25.78
C SER A 165 5.09 17.09 26.62
N MET A 166 5.34 17.74 27.77
CA MET A 166 4.28 18.21 28.66
C MET A 166 3.32 19.20 28.01
N ASP A 167 3.75 19.91 26.96
CA ASP A 167 2.95 20.84 26.16
C ASP A 167 2.42 20.24 24.86
N GLY A 168 2.54 18.92 24.68
CA GLY A 168 1.97 18.18 23.54
C GLY A 168 2.83 18.18 22.26
N GLN A 169 4.09 18.64 22.34
CA GLN A 169 4.99 18.58 21.20
C GLN A 169 5.46 17.14 20.95
N GLN A 170 5.36 16.68 19.69
CA GLN A 170 5.86 15.36 19.30
C GLN A 170 7.37 15.29 19.43
N ILE A 171 7.88 14.22 20.05
CA ILE A 171 9.28 13.86 20.14
C ILE A 171 9.46 12.54 19.38
N ALA A 172 10.37 12.55 18.41
CA ALA A 172 10.73 11.36 17.65
C ALA A 172 11.95 10.68 18.29
N ASN A 173 11.77 9.49 18.83
CA ASN A 173 12.82 8.71 19.47
C ASN A 173 13.28 7.60 18.53
N TYR A 174 14.57 7.56 18.21
CA TYR A 174 15.18 6.54 17.37
C TYR A 174 16.04 5.61 18.23
N GLU A 175 15.64 4.34 18.29
CA GLU A 175 16.36 3.30 19.01
C GLU A 175 16.99 2.33 18.03
N SER A 176 18.27 2.02 18.22
CA SER A 176 18.97 1.03 17.40
C SER A 176 18.39 -0.38 17.62
N GLN A 177 17.98 -1.04 16.56
CA GLN A 177 17.54 -2.42 16.61
C GLN A 177 18.73 -3.37 16.80
N ASN A 178 18.60 -4.31 17.73
CA ASN A 178 19.53 -5.43 17.85
C ASN A 178 19.07 -6.54 16.89
N PHE A 179 19.71 -6.66 15.75
CA PHE A 179 19.32 -7.64 14.72
C PHE A 179 19.40 -9.10 15.19
N GLY A 180 20.29 -9.40 16.15
CA GLY A 180 20.39 -10.74 16.73
C GLY A 180 19.19 -11.19 17.55
N SER A 181 18.38 -10.25 18.04
CA SER A 181 17.18 -10.52 18.84
C SER A 181 15.87 -10.33 18.06
N LEU A 182 15.95 -10.17 16.74
CA LEU A 182 14.78 -10.07 15.86
C LEU A 182 14.42 -11.43 15.26
N PRO A 183 13.18 -11.64 14.84
CA PRO A 183 12.74 -12.86 14.17
C PRO A 183 13.22 -12.92 12.71
N ILE A 184 14.49 -12.79 12.50
CA ILE A 184 15.17 -12.76 11.18
C ILE A 184 16.39 -13.67 11.17
N GLU A 185 16.78 -14.11 9.99
CA GLU A 185 17.93 -14.97 9.79
C GLU A 185 18.94 -14.31 8.84
N ARG A 186 20.21 -14.26 9.24
CA ARG A 186 21.27 -13.80 8.35
C ARG A 186 21.52 -14.83 7.25
N GLN A 187 21.54 -14.37 6.01
CA GLN A 187 21.87 -15.24 4.90
C GLN A 187 23.39 -15.41 4.80
N LEU A 188 23.81 -16.64 4.59
CA LEU A 188 25.21 -16.99 4.47
C LEU A 188 25.50 -17.53 3.06
N ASP A 189 26.75 -17.35 2.62
CA ASP A 189 27.25 -17.95 1.41
C ASP A 189 27.61 -19.46 1.63
N LYS A 190 28.15 -20.10 0.62
CA LYS A 190 28.53 -21.53 0.68
C LYS A 190 29.62 -21.83 1.68
N ASP A 191 30.44 -20.86 2.04
CA ASP A 191 31.56 -20.97 2.95
C ASP A 191 31.20 -20.59 4.40
N GLY A 192 29.94 -20.23 4.62
CA GLY A 192 29.42 -19.84 5.93
C GLY A 192 29.68 -18.38 6.29
N ASN A 193 30.14 -17.57 5.36
CA ASN A 193 30.28 -16.11 5.52
C ASN A 193 28.97 -15.38 5.22
N PRO A 194 28.79 -14.16 5.73
CA PRO A 194 27.63 -13.34 5.35
C PRO A 194 27.52 -13.20 3.84
N LEU A 195 26.33 -13.44 3.30
CA LEU A 195 26.04 -13.19 1.90
C LEU A 195 26.09 -11.69 1.64
N VAL A 196 26.93 -11.25 0.71
CA VAL A 196 27.11 -9.85 0.35
C VAL A 196 26.61 -9.62 -1.07
N ILE A 197 25.86 -8.56 -1.25
CA ILE A 197 25.45 -8.04 -2.56
C ILE A 197 26.24 -6.77 -2.84
N ASP A 198 27.00 -6.77 -3.92
CA ASP A 198 27.79 -5.62 -4.36
C ASP A 198 26.95 -4.81 -5.36
N VAL A 199 26.44 -3.67 -4.93
CA VAL A 199 25.57 -2.83 -5.73
C VAL A 199 26.40 -1.74 -6.40
N PRO A 200 26.42 -1.67 -7.74
CA PRO A 200 27.23 -0.69 -8.45
C PRO A 200 26.58 0.70 -8.41
N TYR A 201 27.36 1.67 -7.96
CA TYR A 201 27.15 3.10 -8.18
C TYR A 201 28.21 3.56 -9.19
N THR A 202 28.04 4.67 -9.89
CA THR A 202 28.89 5.00 -11.06
C THR A 202 30.39 4.79 -10.85
N ASN A 203 30.94 5.19 -9.70
CA ASN A 203 32.39 5.15 -9.45
C ASN A 203 32.82 4.24 -8.29
N TYR A 204 31.90 3.54 -7.63
CA TYR A 204 32.18 2.68 -6.49
C TYR A 204 31.05 1.67 -6.27
N GLN A 205 31.19 0.82 -5.28
CA GLN A 205 30.19 -0.18 -4.90
C GLN A 205 29.72 0.04 -3.46
N VAL A 206 28.46 -0.23 -3.21
CA VAL A 206 27.87 -0.34 -1.88
C VAL A 206 27.62 -1.81 -1.59
N HIS A 207 28.05 -2.25 -0.43
CA HIS A 207 27.99 -3.65 0.00
C HIS A 207 26.79 -3.84 0.95
N ALA A 208 25.85 -4.68 0.58
CA ALA A 208 24.70 -5.00 1.41
C ALA A 208 24.77 -6.42 1.95
N PHE A 209 24.62 -6.59 3.26
CA PHE A 209 24.33 -7.89 3.86
C PHE A 209 22.87 -8.25 3.61
N VAL A 210 22.59 -9.53 3.61
CA VAL A 210 21.25 -10.04 3.34
C VAL A 210 20.71 -10.75 4.58
N TRP A 211 19.50 -10.33 4.97
CA TRP A 211 18.72 -10.98 6.02
C TRP A 211 17.43 -11.53 5.44
N ARG A 212 16.89 -12.57 6.03
CA ARG A 212 15.64 -13.20 5.63
C ARG A 212 14.64 -13.16 6.76
N VAL A 213 13.43 -12.73 6.46
CA VAL A 213 12.23 -12.89 7.29
C VAL A 213 11.39 -14.01 6.68
N ASN A 214 11.07 -15.03 7.46
CA ASN A 214 10.12 -16.04 7.06
C ASN A 214 8.71 -15.56 7.40
N VAL A 215 7.94 -15.15 6.38
CA VAL A 215 6.55 -14.74 6.53
C VAL A 215 5.66 -15.92 6.15
N GLY A 216 5.51 -16.85 7.10
CA GLY A 216 4.98 -18.15 6.76
C GLY A 216 5.85 -18.84 5.70
N ARG A 217 5.27 -19.17 4.55
CA ARG A 217 5.95 -19.78 3.38
C ARG A 217 6.67 -18.76 2.49
N VAL A 218 6.28 -17.48 2.56
CA VAL A 218 6.91 -16.40 1.78
C VAL A 218 8.22 -15.98 2.43
N LYS A 219 9.25 -15.79 1.62
CA LYS A 219 10.55 -15.29 2.05
C LYS A 219 10.70 -13.83 1.69
N LEU A 220 10.87 -12.99 2.70
CA LEU A 220 11.17 -11.57 2.56
C LEU A 220 12.67 -11.38 2.81
N TYR A 221 13.38 -10.92 1.79
CA TYR A 221 14.81 -10.61 1.87
C TYR A 221 15.00 -9.13 2.15
N LEU A 222 15.84 -8.84 3.14
CA LEU A 222 16.12 -7.48 3.60
C LEU A 222 17.59 -7.16 3.39
N LEU A 223 17.85 -6.04 2.71
CA LEU A 223 19.19 -5.51 2.46
C LEU A 223 19.63 -4.59 3.60
N ASP A 224 20.88 -4.72 4.02
CA ASP A 224 21.48 -4.00 5.15
C ASP A 224 22.85 -3.46 4.76
N THR A 225 22.99 -2.12 4.68
CA THR A 225 24.26 -1.45 4.37
C THR A 225 25.03 -1.00 5.60
N ASP A 226 24.47 -1.17 6.81
CA ASP A 226 25.13 -0.76 8.06
C ASP A 226 26.16 -1.81 8.51
N ASN A 227 27.25 -1.90 7.75
CA ASN A 227 28.33 -2.85 7.93
C ASN A 227 29.70 -2.20 7.64
N GLU A 228 30.77 -2.84 8.11
CA GLU A 228 32.13 -2.30 8.02
C GLU A 228 32.74 -2.27 6.61
N MET A 229 32.13 -2.90 5.62
CA MET A 229 32.60 -2.83 4.22
C MET A 229 32.25 -1.50 3.57
N ASN A 230 31.30 -0.76 4.13
CA ASN A 230 30.86 0.53 3.61
C ASN A 230 31.52 1.71 4.34
N SER A 231 31.64 2.83 3.63
CA SER A 231 32.02 4.11 4.22
C SER A 231 30.97 4.61 5.20
N ASP A 232 31.35 5.52 6.10
CA ASP A 232 30.40 6.16 7.02
C ASP A 232 29.34 7.02 6.30
N PHE A 233 29.56 7.31 5.00
CA PHE A 233 28.61 7.99 4.14
C PHE A 233 27.53 7.03 3.56
N ASP A 234 27.86 5.74 3.40
CA ASP A 234 26.97 4.75 2.79
C ASP A 234 26.26 3.84 3.80
N LYS A 235 26.84 3.62 4.99
CA LYS A 235 26.16 2.91 6.07
C LYS A 235 24.74 3.43 6.35
N PRO A 236 24.51 4.78 6.38
CA PRO A 236 23.20 5.33 6.68
C PRO A 236 22.10 5.09 5.64
N ILE A 237 22.39 4.53 4.47
CA ILE A 237 21.38 4.22 3.45
C ILE A 237 20.21 3.41 4.06
N THR A 238 20.53 2.42 4.90
CA THR A 238 19.52 1.59 5.58
C THR A 238 19.39 1.92 7.08
N HIS A 239 19.66 3.15 7.51
CA HIS A 239 19.47 3.54 8.90
C HIS A 239 18.01 3.79 9.24
N SER A 240 17.34 4.64 8.49
CA SER A 240 15.97 5.06 8.79
C SER A 240 15.08 5.06 7.54
N LEU A 241 13.87 4.58 7.73
CA LEU A 241 12.82 4.63 6.72
C LEU A 241 12.41 6.10 6.49
N TYR A 242 12.43 6.54 5.24
CA TYR A 242 12.18 7.92 4.83
C TYR A 242 13.10 8.96 5.51
N GLY A 243 14.28 8.52 5.93
CA GLY A 243 15.29 9.39 6.52
C GLY A 243 16.28 9.93 5.49
N GLY A 244 16.98 11.00 5.86
CA GLY A 244 17.97 11.66 5.01
C GLY A 244 17.36 12.62 4.00
N ASP A 245 18.20 13.01 3.02
CA ASP A 245 17.85 13.91 1.94
C ASP A 245 17.49 13.16 0.64
N TRP A 246 17.30 13.90 -0.45
CA TRP A 246 17.01 13.35 -1.76
C TRP A 246 18.16 12.48 -2.32
N GLU A 247 19.41 12.75 -1.94
CA GLU A 247 20.53 11.91 -2.31
C GLU A 247 20.48 10.54 -1.61
N ASN A 248 20.18 10.52 -0.33
CA ASN A 248 19.95 9.26 0.41
C ASN A 248 18.74 8.50 -0.16
N ARG A 249 17.68 9.21 -0.54
CA ARG A 249 16.49 8.63 -1.17
C ARG A 249 16.87 7.92 -2.47
N LEU A 250 17.62 8.58 -3.37
CA LEU A 250 18.07 7.94 -4.61
C LEU A 250 18.95 6.71 -4.34
N LYS A 251 19.85 6.78 -3.36
CA LYS A 251 20.67 5.64 -2.96
C LYS A 251 19.82 4.46 -2.47
N GLN A 252 18.77 4.71 -1.69
CA GLN A 252 17.83 3.69 -1.26
C GLN A 252 17.13 3.03 -2.45
N GLU A 253 16.67 3.79 -3.42
CA GLU A 253 15.96 3.26 -4.59
C GLU A 253 16.89 2.45 -5.52
N ILE A 254 18.14 2.87 -5.68
CA ILE A 254 19.16 2.07 -6.37
C ILE A 254 19.40 0.74 -5.63
N LEU A 255 19.55 0.79 -4.32
CA LEU A 255 19.75 -0.40 -3.50
C LEU A 255 18.56 -1.36 -3.59
N LEU A 256 17.32 -0.85 -3.51
CA LEU A 256 16.12 -1.68 -3.57
C LEU A 256 15.96 -2.36 -4.93
N GLY A 257 15.97 -1.58 -5.99
CA GLY A 257 15.68 -2.08 -7.34
C GLY A 257 16.85 -2.88 -7.89
N ILE A 258 18.02 -2.25 -8.03
CA ILE A 258 19.21 -2.89 -8.60
C ILE A 258 19.78 -3.92 -7.62
N GLY A 259 19.99 -3.54 -6.38
CA GLY A 259 20.48 -4.44 -5.34
C GLY A 259 19.57 -5.63 -5.12
N GLY A 260 18.26 -5.41 -5.13
CA GLY A 260 17.26 -6.47 -5.00
C GLY A 260 17.31 -7.48 -6.15
N MET A 261 17.45 -7.02 -7.39
CA MET A 261 17.60 -7.91 -8.54
C MET A 261 18.91 -8.69 -8.52
N LEU A 262 20.02 -8.03 -8.16
CA LEU A 262 21.31 -8.71 -7.97
C LEU A 262 21.25 -9.78 -6.87
N LEU A 263 20.51 -9.50 -5.80
CA LEU A 263 20.24 -10.48 -4.74
C LEU A 263 19.49 -11.70 -5.28
N LEU A 264 18.38 -11.51 -6.01
CA LEU A 264 17.62 -12.60 -6.58
C LEU A 264 18.47 -13.43 -7.55
N LYS A 265 19.27 -12.78 -8.40
CA LYS A 265 20.23 -13.43 -9.33
C LYS A 265 21.25 -14.28 -8.55
N LYS A 266 21.83 -13.74 -7.46
CA LYS A 266 22.81 -14.45 -6.63
C LYS A 266 22.22 -15.65 -5.89
N LEU A 267 20.94 -15.59 -5.52
CA LEU A 267 20.20 -16.70 -4.92
C LEU A 267 19.64 -17.69 -5.95
N GLY A 268 19.80 -17.42 -7.26
CA GLY A 268 19.23 -18.24 -8.33
C GLY A 268 17.70 -18.20 -8.40
N ILE A 269 17.07 -17.12 -7.92
CA ILE A 269 15.62 -16.95 -7.89
C ILE A 269 15.18 -16.20 -9.16
N LYS A 270 14.35 -16.84 -9.96
CA LYS A 270 13.64 -16.23 -11.09
C LYS A 270 12.14 -16.33 -10.83
N LYS A 271 11.41 -15.29 -11.20
CA LYS A 271 9.96 -15.21 -11.08
C LYS A 271 9.32 -14.83 -12.41
N ASP A 272 8.05 -15.19 -12.56
CA ASP A 272 7.28 -14.85 -13.76
C ASP A 272 6.94 -13.37 -13.82
N ILE A 273 6.67 -12.75 -12.66
CA ILE A 273 6.23 -11.36 -12.50
C ILE A 273 7.14 -10.62 -11.52
N TYR A 274 7.43 -9.37 -11.86
CA TYR A 274 8.14 -8.42 -11.01
C TYR A 274 7.24 -7.25 -10.68
N HIS A 275 6.77 -7.18 -9.45
CA HIS A 275 5.80 -6.20 -9.00
C HIS A 275 6.48 -5.05 -8.27
N CYS A 276 6.44 -3.86 -8.87
CA CYS A 276 6.87 -2.60 -8.25
C CYS A 276 5.74 -2.02 -7.41
N ASN A 277 5.82 -2.18 -6.10
CA ASN A 277 4.86 -1.59 -5.18
C ASN A 277 5.30 -0.18 -4.81
N GLU A 278 4.88 0.81 -5.56
CA GLU A 278 5.28 2.21 -5.65
C GLU A 278 6.52 2.45 -6.55
N GLY A 279 6.70 3.70 -6.98
CA GLY A 279 7.76 4.12 -7.90
C GLY A 279 9.17 3.86 -7.39
N HIS A 280 9.37 3.88 -6.08
CA HIS A 280 10.68 3.63 -5.46
C HIS A 280 11.30 2.25 -5.78
N ALA A 281 10.51 1.32 -6.28
CA ALA A 281 10.96 -0.02 -6.69
C ALA A 281 11.36 -0.11 -8.17
N ALA A 282 11.10 0.91 -8.98
CA ALA A 282 11.14 0.83 -10.45
C ALA A 282 12.51 0.47 -11.04
N LEU A 283 13.61 0.78 -10.34
CA LEU A 283 14.96 0.44 -10.82
C LEU A 283 15.24 -1.06 -10.86
N CYS A 284 14.35 -1.92 -10.34
CA CYS A 284 14.45 -3.35 -10.59
C CYS A 284 14.33 -3.67 -12.09
N ASN A 285 13.53 -2.92 -12.84
CA ASN A 285 13.38 -3.06 -14.26
C ASN A 285 14.65 -2.65 -15.03
N LEU A 286 15.39 -1.66 -14.52
CA LEU A 286 16.67 -1.27 -15.10
C LEU A 286 17.70 -2.41 -15.03
N GLN A 287 17.81 -3.08 -13.89
CA GLN A 287 18.71 -4.21 -13.77
C GLN A 287 18.26 -5.39 -14.66
N ARG A 288 16.98 -5.62 -14.78
CA ARG A 288 16.41 -6.65 -15.68
C ARG A 288 16.74 -6.35 -17.16
N LEU A 289 16.68 -5.07 -17.56
CA LEU A 289 17.14 -4.65 -18.91
C LEU A 289 18.61 -4.99 -19.11
N CYS A 290 19.47 -4.63 -18.15
CA CYS A 290 20.90 -4.96 -18.21
C CYS A 290 21.14 -6.46 -18.33
N ASP A 291 20.42 -7.28 -17.56
CA ASP A 291 20.56 -8.74 -17.58
C ASP A 291 20.20 -9.31 -18.97
N TYR A 292 19.11 -8.87 -19.61
CA TYR A 292 18.73 -9.32 -20.96
C TYR A 292 19.71 -8.84 -22.05
N ILE A 293 20.30 -7.66 -21.88
CA ILE A 293 21.31 -7.13 -22.81
C ILE A 293 22.62 -7.90 -22.66
N GLU A 294 23.03 -8.26 -21.45
CA GLU A 294 24.16 -9.16 -21.20
C GLU A 294 23.93 -10.54 -21.86
N ASP A 295 22.69 -11.01 -21.92
CA ASP A 295 22.28 -12.25 -22.60
C ASP A 295 22.23 -12.10 -24.16
N GLY A 296 22.53 -10.92 -24.70
CA GLY A 296 22.72 -10.68 -26.15
C GLY A 296 21.54 -10.02 -26.87
N LEU A 297 20.52 -9.52 -26.13
CA LEU A 297 19.43 -8.75 -26.72
C LEU A 297 19.80 -7.28 -26.90
N THR A 298 19.17 -6.60 -27.87
CA THR A 298 19.23 -5.13 -27.94
C THR A 298 18.37 -4.51 -26.86
N PHE A 299 18.55 -3.22 -26.58
CA PHE A 299 17.75 -2.47 -25.62
C PHE A 299 16.23 -2.58 -25.93
N ASN A 300 15.83 -2.38 -27.20
CA ASN A 300 14.42 -2.45 -27.58
C ASN A 300 13.84 -3.86 -27.45
N GLN A 301 14.62 -4.89 -27.74
CA GLN A 301 14.22 -6.29 -27.56
C GLN A 301 14.07 -6.65 -26.07
N ALA A 302 15.02 -6.21 -25.24
CA ALA A 302 14.99 -6.39 -23.79
C ALA A 302 13.78 -5.67 -23.16
N MET A 303 13.45 -4.47 -23.66
CA MET A 303 12.32 -3.68 -23.16
C MET A 303 10.98 -4.42 -23.36
N GLU A 304 10.76 -5.12 -24.48
CA GLU A 304 9.55 -5.91 -24.70
C GLU A 304 9.37 -6.99 -23.63
N LEU A 305 10.45 -7.68 -23.25
CA LEU A 305 10.42 -8.73 -22.23
C LEU A 305 10.25 -8.18 -20.83
N VAL A 306 10.97 -7.10 -20.47
CA VAL A 306 10.89 -6.48 -19.16
C VAL A 306 9.50 -5.93 -18.90
N ARG A 307 8.94 -5.21 -19.88
CA ARG A 307 7.58 -4.66 -19.78
C ARG A 307 6.55 -5.75 -19.57
N ALA A 308 6.60 -6.82 -20.36
CA ALA A 308 5.61 -7.90 -20.38
C ALA A 308 5.46 -8.65 -19.04
N SER A 309 6.45 -8.54 -18.14
CA SER A 309 6.44 -9.19 -16.84
C SER A 309 6.61 -8.20 -15.68
N GLY A 310 6.29 -6.94 -15.92
CA GLY A 310 6.41 -5.85 -14.95
C GLY A 310 5.08 -5.18 -14.65
N LEU A 311 4.67 -5.18 -13.37
CA LEU A 311 3.50 -4.46 -12.88
C LEU A 311 3.94 -3.30 -11.98
N TYR A 312 3.35 -2.14 -12.17
CA TYR A 312 3.53 -0.98 -11.31
C TYR A 312 2.22 -0.62 -10.60
N THR A 313 2.24 -0.66 -9.27
CA THR A 313 1.15 -0.18 -8.42
C THR A 313 1.50 1.17 -7.84
N VAL A 314 0.72 2.20 -8.18
CA VAL A 314 0.87 3.54 -7.62
C VAL A 314 0.03 3.71 -6.36
N HIS A 315 0.62 4.29 -5.32
CA HIS A 315 -0.07 4.62 -4.06
C HIS A 315 -0.21 6.13 -3.84
N THR A 316 0.51 6.92 -4.61
CA THR A 316 0.56 8.37 -4.48
C THR A 316 -0.59 9.03 -5.25
N PRO A 317 -1.45 9.85 -4.60
CA PRO A 317 -2.63 10.43 -5.24
C PRO A 317 -2.38 11.77 -5.93
N VAL A 318 -1.17 12.33 -5.82
CA VAL A 318 -0.82 13.65 -6.36
C VAL A 318 0.57 13.65 -7.00
N PRO A 319 0.78 14.37 -8.13
CA PRO A 319 2.07 14.40 -8.82
C PRO A 319 3.25 14.82 -7.92
N ALA A 320 3.06 15.82 -7.08
CA ALA A 320 4.11 16.33 -6.18
C ALA A 320 4.60 15.34 -5.12
N GLY A 321 3.88 14.23 -4.91
CA GLY A 321 4.26 13.18 -3.96
C GLY A 321 5.14 12.10 -4.56
N HIS A 322 5.43 12.12 -5.87
CA HIS A 322 6.33 11.18 -6.52
C HIS A 322 7.80 11.54 -6.27
N ASP A 323 8.68 10.57 -6.47
CA ASP A 323 10.11 10.77 -6.34
C ASP A 323 10.68 11.36 -7.64
N TYR A 324 11.26 12.57 -7.54
CA TYR A 324 11.87 13.32 -8.63
C TYR A 324 13.33 13.61 -8.31
N PHE A 325 14.23 13.31 -9.24
CA PHE A 325 15.65 13.54 -9.09
C PHE A 325 16.17 14.50 -10.17
N ASP A 326 16.93 15.49 -9.73
CA ASP A 326 17.64 16.37 -10.65
C ASP A 326 18.61 15.56 -11.52
N GLU A 327 18.75 15.93 -12.79
CA GLU A 327 19.60 15.22 -13.76
C GLU A 327 21.04 15.07 -13.27
N GLY A 328 21.61 16.13 -12.65
CA GLY A 328 22.96 16.08 -12.09
C GLY A 328 23.12 15.08 -10.95
N LEU A 329 22.16 15.03 -10.04
CA LEU A 329 22.14 14.04 -8.93
C LEU A 329 21.96 12.63 -9.48
N PHE A 330 21.02 12.44 -10.40
CA PHE A 330 20.75 11.15 -11.01
C PHE A 330 22.00 10.63 -11.76
N GLY A 331 22.62 11.49 -12.57
CA GLY A 331 23.85 11.19 -13.33
C GLY A 331 25.06 10.83 -12.44
N LYS A 332 25.16 11.42 -11.25
CA LYS A 332 26.21 11.09 -10.28
C LYS A 332 26.25 9.59 -9.96
N TYR A 333 25.09 8.96 -9.82
CA TYR A 333 24.97 7.56 -9.45
C TYR A 333 24.64 6.62 -10.60
N MET A 334 24.01 7.13 -11.66
CA MET A 334 23.46 6.31 -12.74
C MET A 334 24.20 6.52 -14.10
N GLY A 335 25.22 7.37 -14.12
CA GLY A 335 25.93 7.76 -15.34
C GLY A 335 26.61 6.63 -16.12
N ALA A 336 26.84 5.47 -15.50
CA ALA A 336 27.42 4.29 -16.17
C ALA A 336 26.38 3.42 -16.92
N TYR A 337 25.08 3.63 -16.68
CA TYR A 337 24.04 2.76 -17.21
C TYR A 337 23.75 2.91 -18.70
N PRO A 338 23.81 4.12 -19.33
CA PRO A 338 23.62 4.25 -20.77
C PRO A 338 24.56 3.34 -21.59
N ALA A 339 25.82 3.26 -21.20
CA ALA A 339 26.78 2.37 -21.85
C ALA A 339 26.42 0.87 -21.71
N LYS A 340 25.89 0.47 -20.56
CA LYS A 340 25.43 -0.90 -20.33
C LYS A 340 24.17 -1.23 -21.14
N LEU A 341 23.32 -0.25 -21.37
CA LEU A 341 22.07 -0.38 -22.12
C LEU A 341 22.28 -0.23 -23.63
N GLY A 342 23.40 0.31 -24.07
CA GLY A 342 23.67 0.59 -25.48
C GLY A 342 22.87 1.77 -26.05
N ILE A 343 22.48 2.72 -25.19
CA ILE A 343 21.70 3.92 -25.53
C ILE A 343 22.44 5.20 -25.10
N SER A 344 22.00 6.36 -25.59
CA SER A 344 22.53 7.66 -25.18
C SER A 344 22.07 8.05 -23.77
N TRP A 345 22.73 9.05 -23.17
CA TRP A 345 22.28 9.65 -21.90
C TRP A 345 20.88 10.27 -22.02
N ASP A 346 20.61 10.97 -23.13
CA ASP A 346 19.33 11.63 -23.37
C ASP A 346 18.17 10.61 -23.48
N GLU A 347 18.37 9.49 -24.15
CA GLU A 347 17.41 8.39 -24.19
C GLU A 347 17.18 7.81 -22.78
N PHE A 348 18.24 7.63 -22.01
CA PHE A 348 18.13 7.07 -20.65
C PHE A 348 17.37 8.00 -19.72
N ILE A 349 17.76 9.28 -19.64
CA ILE A 349 17.10 10.26 -18.76
C ILE A 349 15.66 10.55 -19.21
N GLY A 350 15.42 10.49 -20.53
CA GLY A 350 14.10 10.65 -21.14
C GLY A 350 13.08 9.62 -20.69
N MET A 351 13.51 8.41 -20.28
CA MET A 351 12.60 7.40 -19.76
C MET A 351 11.90 7.80 -18.44
N GLY A 352 12.47 8.74 -17.70
CA GLY A 352 11.88 9.28 -16.47
C GLY A 352 11.15 10.62 -16.68
N ARG A 353 10.97 11.09 -17.91
CA ARG A 353 10.31 12.35 -18.27
C ARG A 353 9.00 12.09 -18.97
N THR A 354 8.01 12.95 -18.76
CA THR A 354 6.74 12.90 -19.50
C THR A 354 6.93 13.34 -20.94
N ASN A 355 7.77 14.35 -21.15
CA ASN A 355 8.30 14.71 -22.46
C ASN A 355 9.82 14.41 -22.46
N PRO A 356 10.28 13.35 -23.16
CA PRO A 356 11.69 12.98 -23.18
C PRO A 356 12.65 14.11 -23.60
N ASP A 357 12.19 15.01 -24.46
CA ASP A 357 12.98 16.13 -25.00
C ASP A 357 12.97 17.38 -24.10
N ASP A 358 12.20 17.39 -23.01
CA ASP A 358 12.17 18.52 -22.08
C ASP A 358 13.26 18.38 -21.00
N HIS A 359 14.40 19.01 -21.25
CA HIS A 359 15.53 19.02 -20.33
C HIS A 359 15.27 19.78 -19.02
N SER A 360 14.14 20.46 -18.86
CA SER A 360 13.73 21.09 -17.60
C SER A 360 13.03 20.10 -16.65
N GLU A 361 12.51 18.98 -17.17
CA GLU A 361 11.90 17.94 -16.35
C GLU A 361 12.97 17.14 -15.59
N LYS A 362 12.70 16.91 -14.30
CA LYS A 362 13.47 15.98 -13.47
C LYS A 362 13.16 14.54 -13.85
N PHE A 363 14.07 13.64 -13.53
CA PHE A 363 13.79 12.20 -13.63
C PHE A 363 12.77 11.77 -12.58
N CYS A 364 11.60 11.29 -13.01
CA CYS A 364 10.52 10.81 -12.17
C CYS A 364 10.48 9.28 -12.16
N MET A 365 10.59 8.68 -10.98
CA MET A 365 10.59 7.22 -10.83
C MET A 365 9.26 6.60 -11.26
N SER A 366 8.14 7.28 -11.03
CA SER A 366 6.82 6.79 -11.46
C SER A 366 6.65 6.82 -12.96
N THR A 367 7.19 7.84 -13.64
CA THR A 367 7.23 7.89 -15.10
C THR A 367 8.09 6.75 -15.66
N PHE A 368 9.27 6.53 -15.05
CA PHE A 368 10.12 5.40 -15.41
C PHE A 368 9.42 4.06 -15.21
N ALA A 369 8.67 3.90 -14.10
CA ALA A 369 7.88 2.70 -13.84
C ALA A 369 6.80 2.49 -14.92
N CYS A 370 6.04 3.54 -15.30
CA CYS A 370 5.05 3.47 -16.38
C CYS A 370 5.68 3.08 -17.73
N ASN A 371 6.89 3.56 -18.02
CA ASN A 371 7.58 3.25 -19.27
C ASN A 371 8.18 1.84 -19.29
N THR A 372 8.49 1.26 -18.14
CA THR A 372 9.16 -0.05 -18.03
C THR A 372 8.26 -1.18 -17.54
N CYS A 373 7.02 -0.88 -17.14
CA CYS A 373 5.98 -1.87 -16.84
C CYS A 373 4.90 -1.82 -17.92
N GLN A 374 4.36 -2.98 -18.28
CA GLN A 374 3.25 -3.05 -19.24
C GLN A 374 1.93 -2.65 -18.58
N GLU A 375 1.73 -3.04 -17.34
CA GLU A 375 0.51 -2.79 -16.59
C GLU A 375 0.77 -1.80 -15.44
N VAL A 376 -0.21 -0.93 -15.22
CA VAL A 376 -0.20 0.08 -14.14
C VAL A 376 -1.54 0.08 -13.45
N ASN A 377 -1.57 0.12 -12.13
CA ASN A 377 -2.82 0.21 -11.39
C ASN A 377 -2.77 1.14 -10.19
N GLY A 378 -3.90 1.80 -9.93
CA GLY A 378 -4.19 2.46 -8.66
C GLY A 378 -4.72 1.49 -7.61
N VAL A 379 -4.95 1.99 -6.39
CA VAL A 379 -5.29 1.18 -5.21
C VAL A 379 -6.72 1.34 -4.71
N SER A 380 -7.56 2.00 -5.49
CA SER A 380 -9.02 2.05 -5.40
C SER A 380 -9.59 2.49 -6.75
N MET A 381 -10.88 2.33 -6.97
CA MET A 381 -11.54 2.76 -8.20
C MET A 381 -11.31 4.25 -8.46
N LEU A 382 -11.56 5.10 -7.46
CA LEU A 382 -11.34 6.55 -7.57
C LEU A 382 -9.87 6.87 -7.84
N HIS A 383 -8.95 6.19 -7.16
CA HIS A 383 -7.51 6.41 -7.35
C HIS A 383 -7.05 5.94 -8.75
N GLY A 384 -7.65 4.91 -9.32
CA GLY A 384 -7.45 4.53 -10.71
C GLY A 384 -7.77 5.68 -11.65
N TRP A 385 -8.92 6.34 -11.50
CA TRP A 385 -9.31 7.51 -12.30
C TRP A 385 -8.38 8.72 -12.09
N VAL A 386 -7.98 8.97 -10.83
CA VAL A 386 -7.00 10.01 -10.51
C VAL A 386 -5.65 9.71 -11.20
N SER A 387 -5.22 8.45 -11.18
CA SER A 387 -3.96 8.01 -11.78
C SER A 387 -4.00 8.08 -13.32
N GLN A 388 -5.14 7.77 -13.94
CA GLN A 388 -5.32 7.98 -15.38
C GLN A 388 -5.07 9.44 -15.78
N LYS A 389 -5.67 10.40 -15.03
CA LYS A 389 -5.44 11.83 -15.24
C LYS A 389 -3.98 12.22 -14.95
N MET A 390 -3.40 11.71 -13.88
CA MET A 390 -2.05 12.04 -13.44
C MET A 390 -0.97 11.59 -14.43
N PHE A 391 -1.13 10.41 -15.02
CA PHE A 391 -0.18 9.84 -15.98
C PHE A 391 -0.52 10.13 -17.45
N ALA A 392 -1.63 10.82 -17.74
CA ALA A 392 -2.01 11.17 -19.11
C ALA A 392 -0.89 11.85 -19.92
N PRO A 393 -0.06 12.75 -19.34
CA PRO A 393 1.05 13.38 -20.08
C PRO A 393 2.10 12.40 -20.64
N ILE A 394 2.22 11.20 -20.05
CA ILE A 394 3.15 10.16 -20.55
C ILE A 394 2.69 9.62 -21.91
N TRP A 395 1.37 9.51 -22.11
CA TRP A 395 0.78 8.95 -23.32
C TRP A 395 0.10 10.05 -24.14
N ASN A 396 0.93 10.95 -24.64
CA ASN A 396 0.48 12.11 -25.40
C ASN A 396 -0.35 11.71 -26.64
N GLY A 397 -1.45 12.42 -26.88
CA GLY A 397 -2.38 12.17 -27.98
C GLY A 397 -3.58 11.28 -27.60
N TYR A 398 -3.64 10.78 -26.37
CA TYR A 398 -4.79 10.07 -25.82
C TYR A 398 -5.40 10.84 -24.65
N TYR A 399 -6.71 10.70 -24.47
CA TYR A 399 -7.41 11.27 -23.32
C TYR A 399 -7.17 10.42 -22.06
N PRO A 400 -7.27 11.00 -20.86
CA PRO A 400 -7.01 10.26 -19.61
C PRO A 400 -7.80 8.95 -19.48
N GLU A 401 -9.07 8.96 -19.83
CA GLU A 401 -9.97 7.80 -19.74
C GLU A 401 -9.66 6.69 -20.75
N GLU A 402 -8.78 6.93 -21.72
CA GLU A 402 -8.32 5.92 -22.67
C GLU A 402 -7.08 5.16 -22.19
N ASN A 403 -6.44 5.66 -21.13
CA ASN A 403 -5.24 5.04 -20.59
C ASN A 403 -5.53 3.66 -20.01
N HIS A 404 -4.57 2.77 -20.13
CA HIS A 404 -4.64 1.41 -19.59
C HIS A 404 -4.38 1.33 -18.08
N VAL A 405 -4.33 2.46 -17.36
CA VAL A 405 -4.21 2.47 -15.90
C VAL A 405 -5.49 1.90 -15.28
N GLY A 406 -5.36 0.72 -14.70
CA GLY A 406 -6.45 0.05 -14.01
C GLY A 406 -6.48 0.33 -12.51
N TYR A 407 -7.20 -0.50 -11.77
CA TYR A 407 -7.17 -0.48 -10.31
C TYR A 407 -7.41 -1.86 -9.71
N VAL A 408 -6.82 -2.05 -8.54
CA VAL A 408 -7.18 -3.11 -7.58
C VAL A 408 -7.37 -2.42 -6.24
N THR A 409 -8.60 -2.43 -5.73
CA THR A 409 -8.87 -1.81 -4.44
C THR A 409 -8.17 -2.60 -3.35
N ASN A 410 -7.49 -1.91 -2.45
CA ASN A 410 -6.79 -2.55 -1.34
C ASN A 410 -7.75 -3.38 -0.48
N GLY A 411 -7.19 -4.30 0.24
CA GLY A 411 -7.85 -5.11 1.25
C GLY A 411 -6.93 -5.33 2.43
N VAL A 412 -7.41 -6.08 3.42
CA VAL A 412 -6.66 -6.34 4.66
C VAL A 412 -6.67 -7.83 4.99
N HIS A 413 -5.58 -8.28 5.62
CA HIS A 413 -5.40 -9.67 5.99
C HIS A 413 -6.23 -10.00 7.24
N PHE A 414 -7.39 -10.61 7.06
CA PHE A 414 -8.34 -10.92 8.13
C PHE A 414 -7.70 -11.61 9.34
N PRO A 415 -6.88 -12.68 9.19
CA PRO A 415 -6.29 -13.36 10.34
C PRO A 415 -5.37 -12.47 11.20
N THR A 416 -4.76 -11.45 10.63
CA THR A 416 -3.92 -10.49 11.36
C THR A 416 -4.76 -9.56 12.25
N TRP A 417 -5.88 -9.06 11.72
CA TRP A 417 -6.63 -7.96 12.35
C TRP A 417 -7.81 -8.45 13.20
N ALA A 418 -8.40 -9.60 12.89
CA ALA A 418 -9.51 -10.14 13.65
C ALA A 418 -9.09 -10.58 15.07
N ALA A 419 -9.79 -10.06 16.06
CA ALA A 419 -9.65 -10.51 17.44
C ALA A 419 -10.17 -11.94 17.62
N ALA A 420 -9.67 -12.64 18.65
CA ALA A 420 -10.08 -14.01 18.93
C ALA A 420 -11.60 -14.13 19.14
N GLU A 421 -12.24 -13.14 19.76
CA GLU A 421 -13.67 -13.09 20.01
C GLU A 421 -14.47 -13.14 18.69
N TRP A 422 -14.07 -12.37 17.68
CA TRP A 422 -14.72 -12.41 16.37
C TRP A 422 -14.48 -13.70 15.61
N ARG A 423 -13.27 -14.27 15.71
CA ARG A 423 -12.99 -15.59 15.12
C ARG A 423 -13.90 -16.67 15.68
N ASN A 424 -14.16 -16.64 16.99
CA ASN A 424 -15.06 -17.57 17.64
C ASN A 424 -16.51 -17.40 17.13
N VAL A 425 -16.96 -16.17 16.94
CA VAL A 425 -18.28 -15.88 16.35
C VAL A 425 -18.35 -16.42 14.91
N TYR A 426 -17.36 -16.13 14.09
CA TYR A 426 -17.33 -16.56 12.69
C TYR A 426 -17.21 -18.07 12.57
N ALA A 427 -16.40 -18.74 13.39
CA ALA A 427 -16.32 -20.20 13.40
C ALA A 427 -17.65 -20.88 13.75
N LYS A 428 -18.54 -20.20 14.48
CA LYS A 428 -19.83 -20.73 14.89
C LYS A 428 -20.94 -20.51 13.85
N TYR A 429 -20.90 -19.40 13.11
CA TYR A 429 -21.99 -18.97 12.22
C TYR A 429 -21.63 -18.94 10.75
N PHE A 430 -20.34 -19.03 10.39
CA PHE A 430 -19.88 -19.05 9.01
C PHE A 430 -19.55 -20.47 8.57
N ASP A 431 -19.55 -20.68 7.25
CA ASP A 431 -19.12 -21.94 6.66
C ASP A 431 -17.66 -22.28 7.02
N GLU A 432 -17.33 -23.55 7.17
CA GLU A 432 -16.00 -24.04 7.50
C GLU A 432 -14.90 -23.61 6.49
N LYS A 433 -15.31 -23.29 5.26
CA LYS A 433 -14.42 -22.79 4.21
C LYS A 433 -14.03 -21.32 4.39
N PHE A 434 -14.62 -20.62 5.36
CA PHE A 434 -14.40 -19.17 5.54
C PHE A 434 -12.91 -18.79 5.51
N MET A 435 -12.05 -19.51 6.22
CA MET A 435 -10.62 -19.18 6.28
C MET A 435 -9.87 -19.38 4.96
N SER A 436 -10.41 -20.17 4.04
CA SER A 436 -9.81 -20.38 2.71
C SER A 436 -10.51 -19.63 1.58
N ASP A 437 -11.73 -19.13 1.81
CA ASP A 437 -12.59 -18.49 0.82
C ASP A 437 -13.26 -17.22 1.36
N GLN A 438 -12.43 -16.33 1.94
CA GLN A 438 -12.90 -15.10 2.59
C GLN A 438 -13.51 -14.08 1.61
N SER A 439 -13.29 -14.19 0.33
CA SER A 439 -13.88 -13.34 -0.71
C SER A 439 -15.29 -13.78 -1.15
N ASN A 440 -15.77 -14.89 -0.64
CA ASN A 440 -17.11 -15.40 -0.93
C ASN A 440 -18.16 -14.69 -0.05
N GLU A 441 -18.94 -13.79 -0.65
CA GLU A 441 -19.93 -12.97 0.04
C GLU A 441 -20.99 -13.79 0.79
N ASP A 442 -21.41 -14.93 0.23
CA ASP A 442 -22.46 -15.77 0.82
C ASP A 442 -22.08 -16.29 2.22
N ILE A 443 -20.77 -16.53 2.44
CA ILE A 443 -20.26 -16.98 3.74
C ILE A 443 -20.47 -15.89 4.81
N TRP A 444 -20.23 -14.63 4.46
CA TRP A 444 -20.35 -13.50 5.38
C TRP A 444 -21.81 -13.23 5.79
N HIS A 445 -22.78 -13.62 4.96
CA HIS A 445 -24.21 -13.53 5.31
C HIS A 445 -24.57 -14.39 6.53
N GLY A 446 -23.74 -15.36 6.92
CA GLY A 446 -23.88 -16.12 8.15
C GLY A 446 -23.97 -15.25 9.40
N ILE A 447 -23.46 -14.01 9.39
CA ILE A 447 -23.55 -13.09 10.54
C ILE A 447 -25.02 -12.73 10.89
N TYR A 448 -25.93 -12.76 9.94
CA TYR A 448 -27.34 -12.50 10.21
C TYR A 448 -27.99 -13.55 11.11
N ASN A 449 -27.42 -14.76 11.18
CA ASN A 449 -27.86 -15.83 12.07
C ASN A 449 -27.30 -15.69 13.50
N CYS A 450 -26.32 -14.82 13.72
CA CYS A 450 -25.77 -14.59 15.05
C CYS A 450 -26.73 -13.77 15.89
N PRO A 451 -27.06 -14.18 17.13
CA PRO A 451 -27.90 -13.42 18.03
C PRO A 451 -27.34 -12.03 18.33
N ASP A 452 -28.24 -11.04 18.44
CA ASP A 452 -27.86 -9.65 18.71
C ASP A 452 -27.08 -9.53 20.04
N GLU A 453 -27.45 -10.31 21.04
CA GLU A 453 -26.80 -10.38 22.34
C GLU A 453 -25.33 -10.82 22.23
N GLU A 454 -25.03 -11.79 21.37
CA GLU A 454 -23.69 -12.32 21.20
C GLU A 454 -22.77 -11.27 20.51
N ILE A 455 -23.28 -10.57 19.51
CA ILE A 455 -22.57 -9.47 18.85
C ILE A 455 -22.30 -8.34 19.84
N TRP A 456 -23.33 -7.92 20.58
CA TRP A 456 -23.19 -6.86 21.58
C TRP A 456 -22.17 -7.22 22.66
N ALA A 457 -22.25 -8.44 23.21
CA ALA A 457 -21.28 -8.93 24.19
C ALA A 457 -19.85 -8.97 23.65
N THR A 458 -19.68 -9.41 22.41
CA THR A 458 -18.37 -9.42 21.72
C THR A 458 -17.80 -8.01 21.60
N ARG A 459 -18.60 -7.04 21.16
CA ARG A 459 -18.19 -5.65 21.06
C ARG A 459 -17.81 -5.06 22.43
N MET A 460 -18.62 -5.31 23.46
CA MET A 460 -18.35 -4.82 24.82
C MET A 460 -17.09 -5.45 25.43
N ALA A 461 -16.83 -6.73 25.18
CA ALA A 461 -15.60 -7.39 25.62
C ALA A 461 -14.35 -6.77 25.00
N LEU A 462 -14.38 -6.48 23.71
CA LEU A 462 -13.26 -5.84 23.00
C LEU A 462 -13.04 -4.39 23.42
N LYS A 463 -14.13 -3.65 23.65
CA LYS A 463 -14.07 -2.29 24.21
C LYS A 463 -13.43 -2.29 25.60
N LYS A 464 -13.81 -3.23 26.48
CA LYS A 464 -13.20 -3.39 27.79
C LYS A 464 -11.70 -3.66 27.69
N LYS A 465 -11.28 -4.55 26.81
CA LYS A 465 -9.85 -4.83 26.56
C LYS A 465 -9.09 -3.60 26.05
N LEU A 466 -9.70 -2.78 25.22
CA LEU A 466 -9.11 -1.52 24.79
C LEU A 466 -8.91 -0.56 25.97
N PHE A 467 -9.92 -0.38 26.80
CA PHE A 467 -9.82 0.51 27.97
C PHE A 467 -8.77 0.03 28.99
N GLU A 468 -8.67 -1.27 29.24
CA GLU A 468 -7.62 -1.84 30.10
C GLU A 468 -6.23 -1.58 29.53
N TYR A 469 -6.05 -1.76 28.22
CA TYR A 469 -4.78 -1.45 27.54
C TYR A 469 -4.42 0.05 27.67
N ILE A 470 -5.38 0.95 27.46
CA ILE A 470 -5.20 2.40 27.59
C ILE A 470 -4.79 2.75 29.02
N LYS A 471 -5.42 2.18 30.04
CA LYS A 471 -5.05 2.41 31.44
C LYS A 471 -3.59 2.04 31.73
N ILE A 472 -3.14 0.88 31.28
CA ILE A 472 -1.76 0.42 31.45
C ILE A 472 -0.80 1.38 30.72
N GLN A 473 -1.08 1.73 29.47
CA GLN A 473 -0.25 2.64 28.70
C GLN A 473 -0.14 4.02 29.35
N PHE A 474 -1.21 4.57 29.90
CA PHE A 474 -1.18 5.84 30.62
C PHE A 474 -0.34 5.77 31.88
N GLN A 475 -0.41 4.69 32.63
CA GLN A 475 0.41 4.49 33.82
C GLN A 475 1.91 4.48 33.48
N GLU A 476 2.29 3.81 32.41
CA GLU A 476 3.69 3.69 32.00
C GLU A 476 4.25 4.98 31.40
N THR A 477 3.49 5.67 30.54
CA THR A 477 3.97 6.89 29.86
C THR A 477 4.00 8.11 30.77
N TRP A 478 3.03 8.26 31.67
CA TRP A 478 2.97 9.42 32.58
C TRP A 478 4.11 9.44 33.60
N LEU A 479 4.50 8.29 34.11
CA LEU A 479 5.65 8.19 35.00
C LEU A 479 6.96 8.60 34.31
N LYS A 480 7.08 8.37 33.00
CA LYS A 480 8.25 8.76 32.19
C LYS A 480 8.26 10.24 31.84
N ASN A 481 7.10 10.81 31.57
CA ASN A 481 6.97 12.18 31.03
C ASN A 481 6.83 13.26 32.12
N GLN A 482 6.94 12.90 33.39
CA GLN A 482 6.87 13.83 34.56
C GLN A 482 5.62 14.74 34.56
N GLY A 483 4.52 14.28 33.96
CA GLY A 483 3.25 14.98 34.04
C GLY A 483 2.68 15.03 35.48
N ASP A 484 1.65 15.83 35.68
CA ASP A 484 0.92 15.84 36.96
C ASP A 484 0.19 14.50 37.16
N PRO A 485 0.60 13.65 38.13
CA PRO A 485 -0.07 12.35 38.36
C PRO A 485 -1.55 12.45 38.69
N SER A 486 -1.98 13.62 39.23
CA SER A 486 -3.41 13.83 39.57
C SER A 486 -4.29 13.87 38.30
N ARG A 487 -3.73 14.26 37.15
CA ARG A 487 -4.43 14.24 35.88
C ARG A 487 -4.70 12.83 35.39
N VAL A 488 -3.76 11.90 35.59
CA VAL A 488 -3.95 10.47 35.26
C VAL A 488 -5.09 9.89 36.07
N VAL A 489 -5.08 10.17 37.39
CA VAL A 489 -6.15 9.69 38.28
C VAL A 489 -7.50 10.21 37.83
N LYS A 490 -7.62 11.51 37.55
CA LYS A 490 -8.86 12.14 37.07
C LYS A 490 -9.31 11.57 35.73
N LEU A 491 -8.36 11.33 34.81
CA LEU A 491 -8.65 10.75 33.52
C LEU A 491 -9.18 9.34 33.69
N LEU A 492 -8.55 8.49 34.51
CA LEU A 492 -8.97 7.12 34.77
C LEU A 492 -10.34 7.05 35.49
N GLU A 493 -10.62 8.00 36.40
CA GLU A 493 -11.94 8.10 37.07
C GLU A 493 -13.05 8.48 36.10
N ARG A 494 -12.75 9.28 35.06
CA ARG A 494 -13.72 9.72 34.05
C ARG A 494 -13.89 8.73 32.89
N PHE A 495 -13.09 7.67 32.83
CA PHE A 495 -13.24 6.61 31.83
C PHE A 495 -14.58 5.90 31.98
N ASN A 496 -15.39 6.00 30.92
CA ASN A 496 -16.68 5.31 30.87
C ASN A 496 -16.67 4.20 29.80
N PRO A 497 -16.55 2.93 30.20
CA PRO A 497 -16.54 1.81 29.24
C PRO A 497 -17.87 1.59 28.53
N ASN A 498 -18.96 2.23 28.99
CA ASN A 498 -20.29 2.16 28.37
C ASN A 498 -20.54 3.31 27.38
N ALA A 499 -19.62 4.25 27.24
CA ALA A 499 -19.74 5.33 26.28
C ALA A 499 -19.64 4.82 24.84
N LEU A 500 -20.26 5.54 23.91
CA LEU A 500 -19.98 5.42 22.49
C LEU A 500 -18.54 5.89 22.24
N VAL A 501 -17.70 5.03 21.67
CA VAL A 501 -16.29 5.30 21.44
C VAL A 501 -16.00 5.48 19.95
N ILE A 502 -15.44 6.61 19.58
CA ILE A 502 -15.12 6.98 18.20
C ILE A 502 -13.59 7.13 18.07
N GLY A 503 -12.98 6.40 17.15
CA GLY A 503 -11.54 6.44 16.90
C GLY A 503 -11.18 7.22 15.63
N PHE A 504 -10.20 8.11 15.74
CA PHE A 504 -9.50 8.75 14.63
C PHE A 504 -8.01 8.42 14.77
N CYS A 505 -7.57 7.37 14.08
CA CYS A 505 -6.24 6.81 14.30
C CYS A 505 -5.53 6.60 12.96
N ARG A 506 -4.59 7.50 12.66
CA ARG A 506 -3.87 7.52 11.39
C ARG A 506 -2.68 8.48 11.42
N ARG A 507 -1.82 8.41 10.39
CA ARG A 507 -0.77 9.41 10.22
C ARG A 507 -1.37 10.83 10.21
N PHE A 508 -0.76 11.73 10.97
CA PHE A 508 -1.15 13.14 10.97
C PHE A 508 -0.51 13.85 9.77
N ALA A 509 -1.35 14.30 8.87
CA ALA A 509 -1.04 15.15 7.73
C ALA A 509 -2.24 16.08 7.50
N THR A 510 -2.04 17.27 6.94
CA THR A 510 -3.08 18.30 6.79
C THR A 510 -4.30 17.80 6.03
N TYR A 511 -4.11 17.05 4.93
CA TYR A 511 -5.23 16.54 4.11
C TYR A 511 -6.13 15.53 4.83
N LYS A 512 -5.65 14.91 5.90
CA LYS A 512 -6.44 13.97 6.73
C LYS A 512 -7.43 14.70 7.63
N ARG A 513 -7.28 16.00 7.80
CA ARG A 513 -8.20 16.93 8.47
C ARG A 513 -8.63 16.52 9.88
N ALA A 514 -7.68 16.10 10.70
CA ALA A 514 -7.94 15.79 12.10
C ALA A 514 -8.60 16.93 12.90
N HIS A 515 -8.50 18.17 12.39
CA HIS A 515 -9.05 19.38 13.01
C HIS A 515 -10.55 19.56 12.87
N LEU A 516 -11.24 18.87 11.97
CA LEU A 516 -12.66 19.12 11.67
C LEU A 516 -13.56 19.02 12.91
N LEU A 517 -13.31 18.03 13.76
CA LEU A 517 -14.08 17.83 14.99
C LEU A 517 -13.95 19.02 15.98
N PHE A 518 -12.93 19.84 15.83
CA PHE A 518 -12.59 20.93 16.75
C PHE A 518 -12.92 22.32 16.20
N THR A 519 -13.75 22.40 15.14
CA THR A 519 -14.18 23.66 14.54
C THR A 519 -15.22 24.38 15.40
N ASP A 520 -16.03 23.63 16.16
CA ASP A 520 -17.04 24.15 17.09
C ASP A 520 -16.91 23.43 18.44
N LEU A 521 -16.09 23.98 19.31
CA LEU A 521 -15.78 23.35 20.61
C LEU A 521 -16.98 23.39 21.57
N ASP A 522 -17.85 24.40 21.48
CA ASP A 522 -19.06 24.51 22.32
C ASP A 522 -20.06 23.41 21.97
N ARG A 523 -20.21 23.13 20.66
CA ARG A 523 -21.08 22.06 20.19
C ARG A 523 -20.50 20.69 20.56
N LEU A 524 -19.19 20.49 20.35
CA LEU A 524 -18.47 19.28 20.76
C LEU A 524 -18.59 19.04 22.26
N SER A 525 -18.41 20.08 23.08
CA SER A 525 -18.56 19.98 24.54
C SER A 525 -19.94 19.48 24.94
N LYS A 526 -21.01 20.00 24.31
CA LYS A 526 -22.39 19.52 24.57
C LYS A 526 -22.57 18.06 24.22
N ILE A 527 -21.97 17.59 23.14
CA ILE A 527 -22.02 16.17 22.70
C ILE A 527 -21.33 15.28 23.73
N VAL A 528 -20.08 15.57 24.09
CA VAL A 528 -19.29 14.68 24.95
C VAL A 528 -19.67 14.74 26.44
N ASN A 529 -20.34 15.80 26.87
CA ASN A 529 -20.77 15.99 28.25
C ASN A 529 -22.23 15.62 28.52
N ASN A 530 -22.92 15.04 27.56
CA ASN A 530 -24.27 14.53 27.79
C ASN A 530 -24.22 13.33 28.75
N PRO A 531 -24.82 13.41 29.93
CA PRO A 531 -24.73 12.37 30.95
C PRO A 531 -25.48 11.08 30.55
N ASP A 532 -26.56 11.23 29.75
CA ASP A 532 -27.41 10.11 29.33
C ASP A 532 -26.85 9.42 28.07
N ARG A 533 -26.03 10.13 27.31
CA ARG A 533 -25.48 9.66 26.02
C ARG A 533 -23.99 10.02 25.91
N PRO A 534 -23.13 9.49 26.81
CA PRO A 534 -21.72 9.85 26.81
C PRO A 534 -20.98 9.38 25.56
N VAL A 535 -20.08 10.23 25.05
CA VAL A 535 -19.25 9.96 23.87
C VAL A 535 -17.78 10.21 24.21
N VAL A 536 -16.92 9.30 23.77
CA VAL A 536 -15.45 9.41 23.92
C VAL A 536 -14.80 9.34 22.54
N PHE A 537 -13.90 10.29 22.26
CA PHE A 537 -13.08 10.30 21.06
C PHE A 537 -11.64 9.92 21.41
N LEU A 538 -11.13 8.95 20.67
CA LEU A 538 -9.73 8.50 20.76
C LEU A 538 -8.97 8.95 19.52
N PHE A 539 -7.87 9.67 19.73
CA PHE A 539 -6.94 10.08 18.69
C PHE A 539 -5.61 9.35 18.86
N ALA A 540 -5.06 8.83 17.79
CA ALA A 540 -3.72 8.25 17.78
C ALA A 540 -3.08 8.45 16.41
N GLY A 541 -1.76 8.62 16.38
CA GLY A 541 -1.02 8.74 15.13
C GLY A 541 0.24 9.55 15.27
N LYS A 542 1.11 9.37 14.30
CA LYS A 542 2.41 10.03 14.20
C LYS A 542 2.39 11.03 13.03
N ALA A 543 3.04 12.17 13.19
CA ALA A 543 3.38 13.06 12.10
C ALA A 543 4.82 12.77 11.65
N HIS A 544 5.12 12.88 10.35
CA HIS A 544 6.50 12.78 9.89
C HIS A 544 7.37 13.81 10.61
N PRO A 545 8.62 13.49 11.02
CA PRO A 545 9.48 14.43 11.73
C PRO A 545 9.75 15.74 10.99
N ALA A 546 9.66 15.75 9.66
CA ALA A 546 9.76 16.95 8.83
C ALA A 546 8.40 17.67 8.59
N ASP A 547 7.28 17.12 9.03
CA ASP A 547 5.93 17.69 8.85
C ASP A 547 5.52 18.50 10.07
N GLY A 548 5.95 19.77 10.13
CA GLY A 548 5.60 20.69 11.23
C GLY A 548 4.10 20.96 11.34
N ALA A 549 3.35 20.94 10.23
CA ALA A 549 1.91 21.15 10.24
C ALA A 549 1.17 19.94 10.87
N GLY A 550 1.56 18.73 10.53
CA GLY A 550 1.05 17.52 11.16
C GLY A 550 1.35 17.45 12.65
N GLN A 551 2.56 17.82 13.07
CA GLN A 551 2.94 17.92 14.49
C GLN A 551 2.13 18.99 15.23
N GLY A 552 1.85 20.12 14.56
CA GLY A 552 0.99 21.18 15.11
C GLY A 552 -0.44 20.72 15.36
N LEU A 553 -1.00 19.84 14.50
CA LEU A 553 -2.31 19.23 14.73
C LEU A 553 -2.32 18.31 15.96
N ILE A 554 -1.30 17.51 16.16
CA ILE A 554 -1.14 16.67 17.35
C ILE A 554 -1.13 17.53 18.60
N LYS A 555 -0.29 18.57 18.63
CA LYS A 555 -0.20 19.52 19.75
C LYS A 555 -1.55 20.15 20.07
N LYS A 556 -2.26 20.65 19.06
CA LYS A 556 -3.59 21.26 19.22
C LYS A 556 -4.60 20.28 19.85
N ILE A 557 -4.64 19.04 19.38
CA ILE A 557 -5.55 18.03 19.94
C ILE A 557 -5.18 17.70 21.38
N PHE A 558 -3.88 17.59 21.67
CA PHE A 558 -3.41 17.36 23.02
C PHE A 558 -3.82 18.50 23.97
N GLU A 559 -3.61 19.75 23.58
CA GLU A 559 -4.00 20.94 24.35
C GLU A 559 -5.52 20.96 24.63
N ILE A 560 -6.35 20.63 23.63
CA ILE A 560 -7.80 20.53 23.80
C ILE A 560 -8.15 19.41 24.78
N SER A 561 -7.51 18.26 24.69
CA SER A 561 -7.74 17.12 25.59
C SER A 561 -7.45 17.42 27.06
N GLN A 562 -6.64 18.45 27.35
CA GLN A 562 -6.30 18.88 28.70
C GLN A 562 -7.32 19.85 29.32
N ARG A 563 -8.26 20.38 28.53
CA ARG A 563 -9.31 21.27 29.03
C ARG A 563 -10.28 20.50 29.91
N GLU A 564 -10.81 21.12 30.95
CA GLU A 564 -11.67 20.47 31.96
C GLU A 564 -12.90 19.80 31.33
N GLU A 565 -13.55 20.47 30.34
CA GLU A 565 -14.72 19.99 29.64
C GLU A 565 -14.46 18.77 28.77
N PHE A 566 -13.21 18.56 28.33
CA PHE A 566 -12.81 17.47 27.42
C PHE A 566 -12.00 16.34 28.08
N GLN A 567 -11.57 16.56 29.32
CA GLN A 567 -10.72 15.60 30.03
C GLN A 567 -11.44 14.25 30.22
N GLY A 568 -10.79 13.16 29.77
CA GLY A 568 -11.37 11.80 29.77
C GLY A 568 -12.39 11.54 28.66
N LYS A 569 -12.63 12.51 27.75
CA LYS A 569 -13.60 12.42 26.65
C LYS A 569 -12.96 12.65 25.28
N ILE A 570 -11.93 13.48 25.22
CA ILE A 570 -11.02 13.61 24.09
C ILE A 570 -9.66 13.11 24.58
N ILE A 571 -9.15 12.04 23.99
CA ILE A 571 -7.94 11.37 24.48
C ILE A 571 -6.99 11.17 23.30
N PHE A 572 -5.76 11.66 23.45
CA PHE A 572 -4.67 11.38 22.53
C PHE A 572 -3.81 10.23 23.08
N LEU A 573 -3.61 9.20 22.28
CA LEU A 573 -2.79 8.03 22.60
C LEU A 573 -1.46 8.12 21.86
N GLU A 574 -0.37 8.06 22.62
CA GLU A 574 0.99 8.12 22.09
C GLU A 574 1.39 6.80 21.40
N ASP A 575 2.37 6.94 20.52
CA ASP A 575 3.06 5.82 19.87
C ASP A 575 2.14 4.85 19.13
N TYR A 576 1.34 5.38 18.20
CA TYR A 576 0.49 4.57 17.33
C TYR A 576 1.34 3.56 16.55
N ASP A 577 1.35 2.33 17.02
CA ASP A 577 2.07 1.19 16.44
C ASP A 577 1.10 0.06 16.06
N PHE A 578 1.65 -1.07 15.64
CA PHE A 578 0.87 -2.23 15.24
C PHE A 578 -0.02 -2.80 16.37
N LEU A 579 0.49 -2.83 17.60
CA LEU A 579 -0.25 -3.37 18.75
C LEU A 579 -1.40 -2.46 19.16
N LEU A 580 -1.14 -1.16 19.27
CA LEU A 580 -2.16 -0.16 19.57
C LEU A 580 -3.21 -0.11 18.45
N ALA A 581 -2.78 -0.19 17.18
CA ALA A 581 -3.70 -0.21 16.03
C ALA A 581 -4.70 -1.39 16.12
N ARG A 582 -4.22 -2.59 16.45
CA ARG A 582 -5.09 -3.76 16.64
C ARG A 582 -6.10 -3.57 17.77
N ARG A 583 -5.68 -2.95 18.87
CA ARG A 583 -6.57 -2.66 20.00
C ARG A 583 -7.63 -1.63 19.66
N LEU A 584 -7.23 -0.55 19.01
CA LEU A 584 -8.13 0.53 18.61
C LEU A 584 -9.15 0.07 17.59
N VAL A 585 -8.71 -0.56 16.49
CA VAL A 585 -9.62 -1.01 15.44
C VAL A 585 -10.60 -2.07 15.92
N SER A 586 -10.24 -2.85 16.95
CA SER A 586 -11.13 -3.84 17.56
C SER A 586 -12.06 -3.28 18.63
N GLY A 587 -11.64 -2.24 19.34
CA GLY A 587 -12.30 -1.80 20.58
C GLY A 587 -13.21 -0.59 20.45
N VAL A 588 -13.04 0.27 19.43
CA VAL A 588 -13.92 1.43 19.20
C VAL A 588 -15.25 0.98 18.57
N ASP A 589 -16.27 1.81 18.64
CA ASP A 589 -17.56 1.55 18.01
C ASP A 589 -17.63 2.12 16.59
N ILE A 590 -16.99 3.27 16.38
CA ILE A 590 -16.92 3.94 15.10
C ILE A 590 -15.46 4.22 14.73
N TRP A 591 -15.15 3.99 13.48
CA TRP A 591 -13.90 4.38 12.83
C TRP A 591 -14.13 5.59 11.93
N MET A 592 -13.54 6.72 12.30
CA MET A 592 -13.76 7.98 11.61
C MET A 592 -12.59 8.35 10.70
N ASN A 593 -12.89 8.72 9.46
CA ASN A 593 -11.93 9.21 8.47
C ASN A 593 -12.47 10.44 7.75
N THR A 594 -11.69 11.51 7.72
CA THR A 594 -12.11 12.81 7.18
C THR A 594 -11.13 13.39 6.15
N PRO A 595 -10.63 12.61 5.18
CA PRO A 595 -9.65 13.12 4.22
C PRO A 595 -10.24 14.19 3.31
N THR A 596 -9.38 15.03 2.75
CA THR A 596 -9.74 15.93 1.64
C THR A 596 -9.82 15.12 0.36
N ARG A 597 -11.00 14.93 -0.19
CA ARG A 597 -11.20 14.21 -1.45
C ARG A 597 -10.56 14.97 -2.64
N PRO A 598 -9.84 14.30 -3.57
CA PRO A 598 -9.59 12.87 -3.70
C PRO A 598 -8.18 12.45 -3.22
N LEU A 599 -7.70 12.96 -2.11
CA LEU A 599 -6.32 12.79 -1.67
C LEU A 599 -6.04 11.51 -0.86
N GLU A 600 -7.08 10.75 -0.49
CA GLU A 600 -6.91 9.41 0.08
C GLU A 600 -6.91 8.38 -1.06
N ALA A 601 -5.76 7.80 -1.38
CA ALA A 601 -5.64 6.84 -2.48
C ALA A 601 -6.49 5.58 -2.26
N SER A 602 -6.50 5.03 -1.08
CA SER A 602 -7.39 3.94 -0.69
C SER A 602 -7.83 4.10 0.76
N GLY A 603 -6.92 4.07 1.71
CA GLY A 603 -7.19 3.77 3.12
C GLY A 603 -7.42 2.27 3.31
N THR A 604 -6.96 1.73 4.43
CA THR A 604 -7.16 0.31 4.79
C THR A 604 -7.63 0.14 6.23
N SER A 605 -7.55 1.18 7.05
CA SER A 605 -7.91 1.10 8.46
C SER A 605 -9.42 0.89 8.67
N GLY A 606 -10.24 1.54 7.84
CA GLY A 606 -11.69 1.33 7.84
C GLY A 606 -12.10 -0.07 7.38
N GLU A 607 -11.37 -0.66 6.44
CA GLU A 607 -11.59 -2.04 5.98
C GLU A 607 -11.35 -3.06 7.11
N LYS A 608 -10.34 -2.81 7.97
CA LYS A 608 -10.11 -3.62 9.18
C LYS A 608 -11.29 -3.55 10.15
N ALA A 609 -11.82 -2.34 10.33
CA ALA A 609 -12.95 -2.06 11.21
C ALA A 609 -14.21 -2.84 10.77
N GLU A 610 -14.53 -2.84 9.48
CA GLU A 610 -15.71 -3.53 8.92
C GLU A 610 -15.75 -5.02 9.25
N MET A 611 -14.60 -5.70 9.21
CA MET A 611 -14.50 -7.13 9.44
C MET A 611 -14.76 -7.55 10.89
N ILE A 612 -14.76 -6.61 11.82
CA ILE A 612 -14.80 -6.87 13.27
C ILE A 612 -15.86 -6.01 13.99
N GLY A 613 -16.89 -5.63 13.26
CA GLY A 613 -18.07 -4.98 13.81
C GLY A 613 -17.87 -3.55 14.30
N VAL A 614 -16.87 -2.86 13.79
CA VAL A 614 -16.66 -1.41 13.98
C VAL A 614 -17.18 -0.70 12.74
N VAL A 615 -18.02 0.29 12.92
CA VAL A 615 -18.74 0.93 11.83
C VAL A 615 -17.99 2.16 11.31
N ASN A 616 -17.91 2.35 9.99
CA ASN A 616 -17.24 3.49 9.40
C ASN A 616 -18.12 4.75 9.35
N LEU A 617 -17.48 5.88 9.66
CA LEU A 617 -17.94 7.24 9.38
C LEU A 617 -16.84 7.94 8.59
N SER A 618 -17.03 8.12 7.30
CA SER A 618 -15.97 8.63 6.43
C SER A 618 -16.47 9.50 5.29
N VAL A 619 -15.59 10.37 4.79
CA VAL A 619 -15.74 10.98 3.46
C VAL A 619 -15.73 9.87 2.41
N LYS A 620 -16.55 9.99 1.38
CA LYS A 620 -16.53 9.09 0.20
C LYS A 620 -15.26 9.35 -0.64
N ASP A 621 -14.13 8.91 -0.13
CA ASP A 621 -12.82 8.98 -0.74
C ASP A 621 -12.13 7.61 -0.63
N GLY A 622 -11.18 7.33 -1.51
CA GLY A 622 -10.51 6.05 -1.54
C GLY A 622 -11.49 4.88 -1.65
N TRP A 623 -11.28 3.85 -0.81
CA TRP A 623 -12.12 2.64 -0.81
C TRP A 623 -13.57 2.91 -0.40
N TRP A 624 -13.85 3.94 0.43
CA TRP A 624 -15.20 4.22 0.93
C TRP A 624 -16.15 4.74 -0.14
N LEU A 625 -15.64 5.28 -1.26
CA LEU A 625 -16.48 5.64 -2.40
C LEU A 625 -17.21 4.41 -2.97
N GLU A 626 -16.52 3.28 -3.05
CA GLU A 626 -17.06 2.04 -3.59
C GLU A 626 -17.62 1.12 -2.49
N GLY A 627 -17.14 1.26 -1.23
CA GLY A 627 -17.53 0.43 -0.10
C GLY A 627 -18.80 0.84 0.61
N TYR A 628 -19.17 2.12 0.57
CA TYR A 628 -20.34 2.61 1.28
C TYR A 628 -21.63 1.91 0.86
N ARG A 629 -22.38 1.47 1.86
CA ARG A 629 -23.76 0.96 1.70
C ARG A 629 -24.66 1.65 2.72
N GLU A 630 -25.87 2.07 2.27
CA GLU A 630 -26.87 2.63 3.17
C GLU A 630 -27.26 1.62 4.25
N GLY A 631 -27.33 2.07 5.51
CA GLY A 631 -27.61 1.20 6.65
C GLY A 631 -26.47 0.29 7.10
N ALA A 632 -25.25 0.45 6.54
CA ALA A 632 -24.04 -0.28 6.93
C ALA A 632 -22.89 0.63 7.40
N GLY A 633 -23.13 1.92 7.50
CA GLY A 633 -22.17 2.94 7.91
C GLY A 633 -22.63 4.32 7.53
N TRP A 634 -21.80 5.33 7.76
CA TRP A 634 -22.13 6.73 7.47
C TRP A 634 -21.11 7.34 6.54
N ALA A 635 -21.59 8.20 5.64
CA ALA A 635 -20.75 8.91 4.70
C ALA A 635 -20.99 10.41 4.76
N LEU A 636 -19.92 11.17 4.63
CA LEU A 636 -19.99 12.59 4.32
C LEU A 636 -20.26 12.76 2.82
N THR A 637 -20.44 14.01 2.36
CA THR A 637 -20.82 14.35 0.98
C THR A 637 -20.04 13.61 -0.11
N GLU A 638 -20.73 13.16 -1.15
CA GLU A 638 -20.16 12.42 -2.28
C GLU A 638 -19.20 13.22 -3.14
N LYS A 639 -19.37 14.53 -3.17
CA LYS A 639 -18.65 15.45 -4.04
C LYS A 639 -18.13 16.63 -3.25
N ARG A 640 -17.00 17.17 -3.68
CA ARG A 640 -16.55 18.46 -3.19
C ARG A 640 -17.57 19.52 -3.58
N THR A 641 -18.15 20.19 -2.59
CA THR A 641 -19.19 21.23 -2.80
C THR A 641 -18.56 22.58 -3.07
N TYR A 642 -17.50 22.92 -2.34
CA TYR A 642 -16.83 24.22 -2.43
C TYR A 642 -15.40 24.07 -2.94
N GLN A 643 -14.98 24.95 -3.84
CA GLN A 643 -13.58 25.06 -4.26
C GLN A 643 -12.70 25.60 -3.11
N ASN A 644 -13.25 26.52 -2.29
CA ASN A 644 -12.56 27.01 -1.11
C ASN A 644 -12.51 25.93 -0.03
N GLN A 645 -11.31 25.55 0.41
CA GLN A 645 -11.11 24.50 1.38
C GLN A 645 -11.72 24.83 2.75
N GLY A 646 -11.66 26.09 3.17
CA GLY A 646 -12.24 26.52 4.46
C GLY A 646 -13.76 26.34 4.50
N TYR A 647 -14.47 26.67 3.42
CA TYR A 647 -15.91 26.44 3.33
C TYR A 647 -16.24 24.94 3.25
N GLN A 648 -15.42 24.17 2.55
CA GLN A 648 -15.60 22.71 2.52
C GLN A 648 -15.40 22.10 3.91
N ASP A 649 -14.40 22.55 4.64
CA ASP A 649 -14.15 22.09 6.00
C ASP A 649 -15.29 22.42 6.97
N GLN A 650 -15.85 23.64 6.85
CA GLN A 650 -17.01 24.03 7.64
C GLN A 650 -18.24 23.17 7.34
N LEU A 651 -18.49 22.89 6.06
CA LEU A 651 -19.62 22.03 5.66
C LEU A 651 -19.43 20.60 6.18
N ASP A 652 -18.24 20.04 5.99
CA ASP A 652 -17.95 18.67 6.42
C ASP A 652 -17.99 18.53 7.95
N ALA A 653 -17.48 19.50 8.70
CA ALA A 653 -17.57 19.54 10.16
C ALA A 653 -19.03 19.62 10.63
N ALA A 654 -19.83 20.52 10.04
CA ALA A 654 -21.25 20.62 10.37
C ALA A 654 -22.01 19.33 10.06
N THR A 655 -21.65 18.63 8.99
CA THR A 655 -22.22 17.33 8.62
C THR A 655 -21.85 16.26 9.64
N ILE A 656 -20.61 16.22 10.11
CA ILE A 656 -20.18 15.28 11.17
C ILE A 656 -21.00 15.50 12.44
N TYR A 657 -21.13 16.73 12.91
CA TYR A 657 -21.94 17.04 14.10
C TYR A 657 -23.40 16.65 13.92
N SER A 658 -23.98 16.96 12.76
CA SER A 658 -25.37 16.61 12.46
C SER A 658 -25.60 15.09 12.47
N LEU A 659 -24.71 14.33 11.85
CA LEU A 659 -24.79 12.85 11.87
C LEU A 659 -24.66 12.31 13.29
N LEU A 660 -23.74 12.84 14.08
CA LEU A 660 -23.56 12.43 15.49
C LEU A 660 -24.81 12.71 16.31
N GLU A 661 -25.33 13.94 16.25
CA GLU A 661 -26.46 14.40 17.10
C GLU A 661 -27.79 13.75 16.71
N ASN A 662 -28.05 13.58 15.40
CA ASN A 662 -29.39 13.23 14.91
C ASN A 662 -29.54 11.74 14.53
N GLU A 663 -28.43 11.06 14.22
CA GLU A 663 -28.48 9.68 13.74
C GLU A 663 -27.68 8.71 14.63
N ILE A 664 -26.38 8.91 14.76
CA ILE A 664 -25.45 7.95 15.32
C ILE A 664 -25.67 7.77 16.83
N ILE A 665 -25.61 8.87 17.60
CA ILE A 665 -25.74 8.82 19.05
C ILE A 665 -27.15 8.35 19.46
N PRO A 666 -28.25 8.88 18.88
CA PRO A 666 -29.58 8.36 19.15
C PRO A 666 -29.72 6.86 18.89
N LEU A 667 -29.22 6.38 17.75
CA LEU A 667 -29.29 4.96 17.38
C LEU A 667 -28.52 4.06 18.37
N TYR A 668 -27.31 4.48 18.78
CA TYR A 668 -26.48 3.70 19.71
C TYR A 668 -27.15 3.57 21.11
N TYR A 669 -27.83 4.63 21.56
CA TYR A 669 -28.46 4.70 22.87
C TYR A 669 -29.95 4.30 22.89
N ASP A 670 -30.55 3.95 21.74
CA ASP A 670 -31.87 3.33 21.67
C ASP A 670 -31.78 1.85 22.07
N LYS A 671 -31.70 1.63 23.38
CA LYS A 671 -31.47 0.32 23.98
C LYS A 671 -32.78 -0.29 24.48
N ASP A 672 -32.94 -1.58 24.24
CA ASP A 672 -34.03 -2.39 24.77
C ASP A 672 -33.87 -2.66 26.30
N LYS A 673 -34.80 -3.42 26.88
CA LYS A 673 -34.77 -3.78 28.30
C LYS A 673 -33.52 -4.58 28.73
N LYS A 674 -32.82 -5.19 27.78
CA LYS A 674 -31.54 -5.90 28.00
C LYS A 674 -30.33 -5.01 27.86
N GLY A 675 -30.52 -3.74 27.55
CA GLY A 675 -29.43 -2.78 27.32
C GLY A 675 -28.75 -2.86 25.95
N ILE A 676 -29.43 -3.47 24.97
CA ILE A 676 -28.90 -3.74 23.63
C ILE A 676 -29.60 -2.83 22.61
N SER A 677 -28.83 -2.11 21.81
CA SER A 677 -29.37 -1.38 20.64
C SER A 677 -29.48 -2.32 19.43
N LYS A 678 -30.71 -2.74 19.13
CA LYS A 678 -30.99 -3.58 17.97
C LYS A 678 -30.73 -2.86 16.63
N GLY A 679 -31.04 -1.57 16.61
CA GLY A 679 -30.74 -0.72 15.45
C GLY A 679 -29.25 -0.64 15.16
N TRP A 680 -28.43 -0.49 16.19
CA TRP A 680 -26.98 -0.50 16.09
C TRP A 680 -26.44 -1.85 15.60
N ILE A 681 -26.92 -2.95 16.18
CA ILE A 681 -26.52 -4.30 15.79
C ILE A 681 -26.88 -4.58 14.32
N LYS A 682 -28.02 -4.08 13.85
CA LYS A 682 -28.39 -4.21 12.44
C LYS A 682 -27.35 -3.53 11.51
N VAL A 683 -26.87 -2.33 11.87
CA VAL A 683 -25.82 -1.66 11.11
C VAL A 683 -24.53 -2.47 11.14
N VAL A 684 -24.13 -3.01 12.29
CA VAL A 684 -22.96 -3.87 12.45
C VAL A 684 -23.05 -5.12 11.57
N LYS A 685 -24.19 -5.82 11.58
CA LYS A 685 -24.40 -6.98 10.72
C LYS A 685 -24.33 -6.65 9.23
N ASN A 686 -24.96 -5.53 8.83
CA ASN A 686 -24.91 -5.07 7.45
C ASN A 686 -23.48 -4.72 7.01
N SER A 687 -22.72 -4.05 7.87
CA SER A 687 -21.31 -3.73 7.65
C SER A 687 -20.49 -4.99 7.40
N ILE A 688 -20.61 -5.98 8.26
CA ILE A 688 -19.92 -7.27 8.12
C ILE A 688 -20.36 -8.02 6.87
N ALA A 689 -21.66 -8.12 6.63
CA ALA A 689 -22.20 -8.97 5.56
C ALA A 689 -22.02 -8.35 4.15
N GLN A 690 -22.22 -7.04 4.03
CA GLN A 690 -22.32 -6.38 2.71
C GLN A 690 -21.05 -5.67 2.27
N ILE A 691 -20.13 -5.37 3.20
CA ILE A 691 -18.95 -4.60 2.90
C ILE A 691 -17.66 -5.44 3.06
N ALA A 692 -17.50 -6.09 4.21
CA ALA A 692 -16.26 -6.78 4.55
C ALA A 692 -15.75 -7.81 3.52
N PRO A 693 -16.61 -8.62 2.83
CA PRO A 693 -16.13 -9.58 1.82
C PRO A 693 -15.32 -8.96 0.70
N HIS A 694 -15.68 -7.74 0.31
CA HIS A 694 -15.05 -7.01 -0.81
C HIS A 694 -13.66 -6.45 -0.49
N TYR A 695 -13.27 -6.43 0.79
CA TYR A 695 -12.03 -5.78 1.26
C TYR A 695 -11.10 -6.71 2.01
N THR A 696 -11.22 -8.01 1.80
CA THR A 696 -10.25 -9.00 2.28
C THR A 696 -9.00 -8.98 1.41
N MET A 697 -7.83 -9.25 2.01
CA MET A 697 -6.59 -9.37 1.26
C MET A 697 -6.64 -10.58 0.28
N LYS A 698 -7.42 -11.61 0.60
CA LYS A 698 -7.67 -12.73 -0.30
C LYS A 698 -8.29 -12.26 -1.62
N ARG A 699 -9.33 -11.43 -1.57
CA ARG A 699 -9.96 -10.84 -2.75
C ARG A 699 -8.95 -9.97 -3.52
N GLN A 700 -8.16 -9.13 -2.83
CA GLN A 700 -7.15 -8.29 -3.46
C GLN A 700 -6.11 -9.12 -4.21
N LEU A 701 -5.58 -10.17 -3.59
CA LEU A 701 -4.61 -11.06 -4.22
C LEU A 701 -5.19 -11.75 -5.47
N ASP A 702 -6.42 -12.26 -5.38
CA ASP A 702 -7.11 -12.90 -6.51
C ASP A 702 -7.36 -11.90 -7.65
N ASP A 703 -7.72 -10.65 -7.34
CA ASP A 703 -7.88 -9.57 -8.34
C ASP A 703 -6.56 -9.28 -9.08
N TYR A 704 -5.42 -9.26 -8.37
CA TYR A 704 -4.11 -9.10 -9.04
C TYR A 704 -3.81 -10.26 -9.99
N TYR A 705 -4.14 -11.49 -9.63
CA TYR A 705 -3.99 -12.64 -10.52
C TYR A 705 -4.91 -12.55 -11.73
N GLU A 706 -6.17 -12.22 -11.54
CA GLU A 706 -7.16 -12.14 -12.60
C GLU A 706 -6.89 -10.99 -13.58
N LYS A 707 -6.65 -9.79 -13.03
CA LYS A 707 -6.53 -8.56 -13.83
C LYS A 707 -5.16 -8.40 -14.47
N PHE A 708 -4.08 -8.85 -13.82
CA PHE A 708 -2.70 -8.57 -14.22
C PHE A 708 -1.82 -9.81 -14.34
N TYR A 709 -1.44 -10.48 -13.27
CA TYR A 709 -0.38 -11.49 -13.26
C TYR A 709 -0.57 -12.60 -14.28
N ASN A 710 -1.78 -13.15 -14.43
CA ASN A 710 -2.04 -14.20 -15.41
C ASN A 710 -1.86 -13.72 -16.85
N LYS A 711 -2.26 -12.49 -17.14
CA LYS A 711 -2.12 -11.88 -18.48
C LYS A 711 -0.66 -11.63 -18.81
N GLU A 712 0.07 -11.05 -17.89
CA GLU A 712 1.49 -10.73 -18.04
C GLU A 712 2.34 -11.99 -18.19
N ALA A 713 2.13 -12.99 -17.35
CA ALA A 713 2.85 -14.26 -17.44
C ALA A 713 2.58 -14.97 -18.79
N LYS A 714 1.33 -14.94 -19.26
CA LYS A 714 0.98 -15.46 -20.58
C LYS A 714 1.71 -14.68 -21.68
N ARG A 715 1.68 -13.36 -21.62
CA ARG A 715 2.35 -12.48 -22.58
C ARG A 715 3.85 -12.70 -22.61
N PHE A 716 4.50 -12.73 -21.45
CA PHE A 716 5.93 -13.00 -21.34
C PHE A 716 6.31 -14.35 -21.94
N LYS A 717 5.51 -15.39 -21.67
CA LYS A 717 5.71 -16.74 -22.25
C LYS A 717 5.61 -16.73 -23.78
N GLU A 718 4.71 -15.96 -24.35
CA GLU A 718 4.56 -15.82 -25.81
C GLU A 718 5.78 -15.10 -26.42
N LEU A 719 6.23 -14.01 -25.79
CA LEU A 719 7.38 -13.22 -26.25
C LEU A 719 8.70 -13.97 -26.18
N SER A 720 8.88 -14.78 -25.11
CA SER A 720 10.13 -15.48 -24.84
C SER A 720 10.30 -16.81 -25.58
N LYS A 721 9.28 -17.28 -26.33
CA LYS A 721 9.38 -18.48 -27.13
C LYS A 721 10.36 -18.34 -28.29
N ASP A 722 10.94 -19.48 -28.73
CA ASP A 722 11.77 -19.58 -29.92
C ASP A 722 12.90 -18.53 -29.94
N ASP A 723 13.66 -18.47 -28.85
CA ASP A 723 14.74 -17.47 -28.67
C ASP A 723 14.25 -16.01 -28.79
N ASN A 724 13.17 -15.71 -28.12
CA ASN A 724 12.55 -14.38 -28.05
C ASN A 724 12.10 -13.84 -29.43
N ARG A 725 11.73 -14.73 -30.35
CA ARG A 725 11.39 -14.39 -31.73
C ARG A 725 10.35 -13.26 -31.80
N LEU A 726 9.22 -13.40 -31.10
CA LEU A 726 8.16 -12.38 -31.16
C LEU A 726 8.59 -11.04 -30.55
N ALA A 727 9.40 -11.04 -29.49
CA ALA A 727 9.96 -9.81 -28.92
C ALA A 727 10.88 -9.09 -29.92
N LYS A 728 11.71 -9.86 -30.64
CA LYS A 728 12.59 -9.34 -31.70
C LYS A 728 11.79 -8.78 -32.89
N GLU A 729 10.72 -9.47 -33.31
CA GLU A 729 9.82 -9.02 -34.39
C GLU A 729 9.11 -7.71 -34.03
N ILE A 730 8.56 -7.58 -32.81
CA ILE A 730 7.88 -6.37 -32.36
C ILE A 730 8.86 -5.21 -32.22
N ALA A 731 10.03 -5.43 -31.63
CA ALA A 731 11.07 -4.39 -31.52
C ALA A 731 11.46 -3.86 -32.91
N LEU A 732 11.73 -4.73 -33.88
CA LEU A 732 12.04 -4.32 -35.25
C LEU A 732 10.88 -3.57 -35.91
N TRP A 733 9.63 -4.00 -35.70
CA TRP A 733 8.47 -3.30 -36.21
C TRP A 733 8.35 -1.90 -35.63
N LYS A 734 8.54 -1.73 -34.30
CA LYS A 734 8.54 -0.41 -33.63
C LYS A 734 9.64 0.50 -34.18
N GLU A 735 10.85 0.00 -34.36
CA GLU A 735 11.97 0.74 -34.95
C GLU A 735 11.62 1.19 -36.37
N THR A 736 11.11 0.30 -37.21
CA THR A 736 10.74 0.59 -38.61
C THR A 736 9.62 1.64 -38.69
N VAL A 737 8.61 1.54 -37.81
CA VAL A 737 7.52 2.53 -37.79
C VAL A 737 8.03 3.89 -37.30
N ALA A 738 8.85 3.92 -36.25
CA ALA A 738 9.41 5.15 -35.70
C ALA A 738 10.23 5.91 -36.76
N GLU A 739 11.09 5.22 -37.52
CA GLU A 739 11.91 5.82 -38.60
C GLU A 739 11.05 6.44 -39.69
N ARG A 740 9.88 5.89 -39.99
CA ARG A 740 9.03 6.33 -41.13
C ARG A 740 7.83 7.17 -40.71
N TRP A 741 7.54 7.27 -39.42
CA TRP A 741 6.32 7.89 -38.88
C TRP A 741 6.10 9.30 -39.40
N ASP A 742 7.15 10.12 -39.40
CA ASP A 742 7.04 11.52 -39.81
C ASP A 742 6.85 11.69 -41.34
N ALA A 743 7.27 10.72 -42.12
CA ALA A 743 7.06 10.70 -43.54
C ALA A 743 5.65 10.27 -43.98
N ILE A 744 4.86 9.68 -43.12
CA ILE A 744 3.46 9.32 -43.38
C ILE A 744 2.66 10.58 -43.66
N SER A 745 1.96 10.62 -44.83
CA SER A 745 1.26 11.79 -45.30
C SER A 745 -0.18 11.49 -45.69
N VAL A 746 -1.03 12.50 -45.54
CA VAL A 746 -2.41 12.50 -46.05
C VAL A 746 -2.36 12.89 -47.52
N VAL A 747 -2.71 11.97 -48.42
CA VAL A 747 -2.78 12.21 -49.85
C VAL A 747 -4.06 12.97 -50.23
N SER A 748 -5.18 12.58 -49.63
CA SER A 748 -6.45 13.27 -49.77
C SER A 748 -7.37 12.98 -48.59
N ALA A 749 -8.28 13.90 -48.31
CA ALA A 749 -9.35 13.73 -47.34
C ALA A 749 -10.66 14.30 -47.89
N SER A 750 -11.79 13.66 -47.62
CA SER A 750 -13.09 14.11 -48.04
C SER A 750 -14.19 13.76 -47.04
N SER A 751 -15.23 14.59 -47.00
CA SER A 751 -16.40 14.33 -46.14
C SER A 751 -17.67 14.69 -46.92
N THR A 752 -18.75 13.94 -46.69
CA THR A 752 -20.09 14.29 -47.18
C THR A 752 -20.83 15.20 -46.21
N ALA A 753 -20.25 15.49 -45.07
CA ALA A 753 -20.86 16.40 -44.09
C ALA A 753 -20.81 17.86 -44.55
N PRO A 754 -21.84 18.69 -44.19
CA PRO A 754 -21.90 20.10 -44.57
C PRO A 754 -20.68 20.88 -44.05
N ALA A 755 -20.14 21.80 -44.88
CA ALA A 755 -19.04 22.67 -44.51
C ALA A 755 -19.36 23.58 -43.30
N SER A 756 -20.64 23.83 -43.02
CA SER A 756 -21.11 24.55 -41.82
C SER A 756 -20.85 23.84 -40.51
N GLY A 757 -20.47 22.54 -40.52
CA GLY A 757 -20.35 21.70 -39.34
C GLY A 757 -21.70 21.30 -38.72
N LEU A 758 -22.82 21.61 -39.36
CA LEU A 758 -24.15 21.22 -38.88
C LEU A 758 -24.47 19.82 -39.35
N HIS A 759 -24.53 18.89 -38.39
CA HIS A 759 -24.98 17.53 -38.66
C HIS A 759 -26.40 17.32 -38.16
N LEU A 760 -27.19 16.51 -38.83
CA LEU A 760 -28.54 16.17 -38.39
C LEU A 760 -28.58 14.76 -37.83
N THR A 761 -29.31 14.58 -36.74
CA THR A 761 -29.49 13.27 -36.11
C THR A 761 -30.18 12.32 -37.08
N GLY A 762 -29.64 11.10 -37.21
CA GLY A 762 -30.17 10.07 -38.12
C GLY A 762 -29.68 10.15 -39.55
N GLU A 763 -29.08 11.25 -39.98
CA GLU A 763 -28.46 11.37 -41.30
C GLU A 763 -27.10 10.62 -41.32
N MET A 764 -26.79 10.07 -42.52
CA MET A 764 -25.55 9.33 -42.69
C MET A 764 -24.51 10.22 -43.38
N TYR A 765 -23.34 10.29 -42.79
CA TYR A 765 -22.21 11.03 -43.33
C TYR A 765 -21.02 10.09 -43.52
N THR A 766 -20.31 10.26 -44.64
CA THR A 766 -19.11 9.46 -44.95
C THR A 766 -17.88 10.32 -44.82
N LEU A 767 -16.88 9.80 -44.09
CA LEU A 767 -15.58 10.42 -43.90
C LEU A 767 -14.55 9.46 -44.53
N ARG A 768 -13.67 10.00 -45.40
CA ARG A 768 -12.64 9.25 -46.10
C ARG A 768 -11.30 9.95 -46.06
N TYR A 769 -10.24 9.16 -45.80
CA TYR A 769 -8.83 9.57 -45.89
C TYR A 769 -8.06 8.62 -46.79
N VAL A 770 -7.16 9.14 -47.60
CA VAL A 770 -6.14 8.37 -48.33
C VAL A 770 -4.78 8.71 -47.69
N ILE A 771 -4.16 7.72 -47.10
CA ILE A 771 -2.88 7.84 -46.38
C ILE A 771 -1.79 7.13 -47.15
N ASN A 772 -0.66 7.80 -47.39
CA ASN A 772 0.54 7.16 -47.89
C ASN A 772 1.36 6.65 -46.70
N GLU A 773 1.40 5.33 -46.50
CA GLU A 773 2.05 4.68 -45.34
C GLU A 773 3.57 4.47 -45.53
N GLN A 774 4.17 4.96 -46.59
CA GLN A 774 5.61 4.88 -46.85
C GLN A 774 6.17 3.43 -46.75
N GLY A 775 5.37 2.44 -47.17
CA GLY A 775 5.77 1.03 -47.20
C GLY A 775 5.69 0.31 -45.85
N LEU A 776 4.92 0.83 -44.89
CA LEU A 776 4.69 0.20 -43.59
C LEU A 776 3.66 -0.94 -43.59
N GLU A 777 3.03 -1.22 -44.72
CA GLU A 777 2.15 -2.39 -44.91
C GLU A 777 1.01 -2.58 -43.89
N ASP A 778 0.09 -1.65 -43.80
CA ASP A 778 -1.07 -1.69 -42.86
C ASP A 778 -0.66 -1.53 -41.38
N ALA A 779 0.39 -0.79 -41.09
CA ALA A 779 0.83 -0.50 -39.73
C ALA A 779 0.10 0.71 -39.10
N VAL A 780 -0.84 1.33 -39.80
CA VAL A 780 -1.53 2.55 -39.39
C VAL A 780 -3.03 2.30 -39.23
N ALA A 781 -3.64 2.91 -38.24
CA ALA A 781 -5.08 2.96 -38.05
C ALA A 781 -5.55 4.42 -37.88
N LEU A 782 -6.78 4.67 -38.29
CA LEU A 782 -7.45 5.97 -38.16
C LEU A 782 -8.75 5.79 -37.39
N GLU A 783 -9.06 6.77 -36.54
CA GLU A 783 -10.33 6.83 -35.83
C GLU A 783 -10.82 8.26 -35.70
N LYS A 784 -12.12 8.46 -35.84
CA LYS A 784 -12.80 9.73 -35.58
C LYS A 784 -13.10 9.79 -34.10
N VAL A 785 -12.57 10.81 -33.40
CA VAL A 785 -12.78 11.04 -31.96
C VAL A 785 -13.72 12.22 -31.80
N ASN A 786 -14.81 12.00 -31.08
CA ASN A 786 -15.78 13.04 -30.74
C ASN A 786 -15.68 13.30 -29.23
N VAL A 787 -15.56 14.55 -28.86
CA VAL A 787 -15.35 15.00 -27.50
C VAL A 787 -16.48 15.94 -27.09
N ALA A 788 -17.08 15.67 -25.93
CA ALA A 788 -18.03 16.54 -25.28
C ALA A 788 -17.33 17.40 -24.23
N ILE A 789 -17.82 18.60 -24.04
CA ILE A 789 -17.35 19.52 -22.99
C ILE A 789 -18.37 19.51 -21.87
N ASP A 790 -17.95 19.20 -20.67
CA ASP A 790 -18.81 19.21 -19.49
C ASP A 790 -19.10 20.65 -18.99
N LYS A 791 -19.96 20.77 -17.96
CA LYS A 791 -20.32 22.05 -17.36
C LYS A 791 -19.15 22.78 -16.68
N ASN A 792 -18.03 22.10 -16.41
CA ASN A 792 -16.82 22.65 -15.83
C ASN A 792 -15.80 23.07 -16.91
N GLY A 793 -16.10 22.82 -18.20
CA GLY A 793 -15.19 23.05 -19.30
C GLY A 793 -14.17 21.92 -19.55
N GLU A 794 -14.31 20.78 -18.85
CA GLU A 794 -13.46 19.61 -19.07
C GLU A 794 -13.92 18.83 -20.32
N GLU A 795 -12.95 18.36 -21.09
CA GLU A 795 -13.17 17.56 -22.28
C GLU A 795 -13.22 16.06 -21.93
N HIS A 796 -14.24 15.37 -22.45
CA HIS A 796 -14.39 13.92 -22.27
C HIS A 796 -14.68 13.27 -23.61
N VAL A 797 -14.07 12.12 -23.85
CA VAL A 797 -14.36 11.32 -25.05
C VAL A 797 -15.82 10.87 -25.02
N PHE A 798 -16.59 11.38 -26.00
CA PHE A 798 -17.99 11.02 -26.18
C PHE A 798 -18.15 9.72 -27.01
N SER A 799 -17.41 9.65 -28.13
CA SER A 799 -17.38 8.44 -28.97
C SER A 799 -16.10 8.36 -29.78
N ILE A 800 -15.69 7.15 -30.07
CA ILE A 800 -14.59 6.81 -30.98
C ILE A 800 -15.14 5.92 -32.08
N GLU A 801 -14.93 6.32 -33.33
CA GLU A 801 -15.43 5.64 -34.52
C GLU A 801 -14.23 5.26 -35.40
N PRO A 802 -13.83 3.96 -35.45
CA PRO A 802 -12.70 3.52 -36.27
C PRO A 802 -13.02 3.65 -37.76
N LEU A 803 -12.08 4.18 -38.55
CA LEU A 803 -12.14 4.16 -40.02
C LEU A 803 -11.66 2.79 -40.50
N LYS A 804 -12.41 2.17 -41.37
CA LYS A 804 -12.06 0.88 -42.00
C LYS A 804 -11.22 1.08 -43.24
N MET A 805 -10.16 0.33 -43.42
CA MET A 805 -9.40 0.26 -44.66
C MET A 805 -10.27 -0.40 -45.73
N VAL A 806 -10.60 0.35 -46.77
CA VAL A 806 -11.49 -0.08 -47.86
C VAL A 806 -10.77 -0.35 -49.18
N LYS A 807 -9.57 0.24 -49.37
CA LYS A 807 -8.79 0.11 -50.60
C LYS A 807 -7.30 0.26 -50.34
N LYS A 808 -6.48 -0.50 -51.08
CA LYS A 808 -5.00 -0.37 -51.08
C LYS A 808 -4.53 -0.21 -52.52
N GLU A 809 -3.74 0.81 -52.79
CA GLU A 809 -3.11 1.08 -54.09
C GLU A 809 -1.63 1.47 -53.88
N GLY A 810 -0.75 0.49 -54.01
CA GLY A 810 0.66 0.68 -53.69
C GLY A 810 0.82 1.03 -52.21
N ASN A 811 1.46 2.17 -51.93
CA ASN A 811 1.64 2.69 -50.55
C ASN A 811 0.45 3.54 -50.07
N ASN A 812 -0.59 3.72 -50.90
CA ASN A 812 -1.77 4.51 -50.54
C ASN A 812 -2.89 3.60 -50.04
N TYR A 813 -3.32 3.87 -48.81
CA TYR A 813 -4.38 3.17 -48.12
C TYR A 813 -5.58 4.08 -47.94
N THR A 814 -6.77 3.65 -48.36
CA THR A 814 -8.01 4.41 -48.21
C THR A 814 -8.75 3.92 -46.99
N PHE A 815 -8.99 4.81 -46.04
CA PHE A 815 -9.75 4.58 -44.81
C PHE A 815 -11.10 5.31 -44.89
N GLU A 816 -12.17 4.64 -44.48
CA GLU A 816 -13.52 5.20 -44.53
C GLU A 816 -14.32 4.83 -43.25
N VAL A 817 -15.15 5.78 -42.80
CA VAL A 817 -16.20 5.53 -41.81
C VAL A 817 -17.50 6.20 -42.27
N GLN A 818 -18.60 5.44 -42.13
CA GLN A 818 -19.95 5.99 -42.23
C GLN A 818 -20.48 6.20 -40.82
N HIS A 819 -20.86 7.42 -40.46
CA HIS A 819 -21.36 7.73 -39.14
C HIS A 819 -22.70 8.48 -39.24
N SER A 820 -23.55 8.25 -38.24
CA SER A 820 -24.81 8.92 -38.07
C SER A 820 -24.92 9.46 -36.65
N PRO A 821 -24.99 10.75 -36.43
CA PRO A 821 -25.17 11.32 -35.08
C PRO A 821 -26.48 10.83 -34.47
N LYS A 822 -26.38 10.28 -33.26
CA LYS A 822 -27.53 9.76 -32.51
C LYS A 822 -28.08 10.71 -31.47
N GLN A 823 -27.28 11.65 -31.03
CA GLN A 823 -27.63 12.59 -29.98
C GLN A 823 -27.31 14.04 -30.40
N ALA A 824 -28.24 14.93 -30.17
CA ALA A 824 -28.02 16.35 -30.38
C ALA A 824 -27.11 16.92 -29.31
N GLY A 825 -26.24 17.86 -29.69
CA GLY A 825 -25.26 18.48 -28.81
C GLY A 825 -24.18 19.23 -29.56
N GLN A 826 -23.27 19.83 -28.81
CA GLN A 826 -22.04 20.40 -29.37
C GLN A 826 -20.85 19.48 -29.01
N TYR A 827 -20.12 19.10 -30.03
CA TYR A 827 -18.97 18.20 -29.92
C TYR A 827 -17.78 18.79 -30.67
N LYS A 828 -16.59 18.58 -30.10
CA LYS A 828 -15.35 18.73 -30.87
C LYS A 828 -15.07 17.38 -31.56
N SER A 829 -14.67 17.42 -32.82
CA SER A 829 -14.35 16.22 -33.57
C SER A 829 -13.04 16.39 -34.33
N ALA A 830 -12.22 15.37 -34.33
CA ALA A 830 -10.99 15.26 -35.11
C ALA A 830 -10.73 13.80 -35.48
N VAL A 831 -9.79 13.57 -36.40
CA VAL A 831 -9.35 12.22 -36.70
C VAL A 831 -7.97 12.00 -36.11
N ARG A 832 -7.79 10.88 -35.44
CA ARG A 832 -6.53 10.45 -34.85
C ARG A 832 -5.97 9.30 -35.67
N MET A 833 -4.71 9.43 -36.06
CA MET A 833 -3.92 8.41 -36.72
C MET A 833 -2.89 7.88 -35.72
N TYR A 834 -2.77 6.56 -35.62
CA TYR A 834 -1.88 5.90 -34.69
C TYR A 834 -1.37 4.55 -35.25
N PRO A 835 -0.19 4.05 -34.76
CA PRO A 835 0.34 2.75 -35.16
C PRO A 835 -0.53 1.62 -34.64
N LYS A 836 -0.70 0.59 -35.45
CA LYS A 836 -1.50 -0.59 -35.13
C LYS A 836 -0.67 -1.84 -35.33
N HIS A 837 -0.61 -2.70 -34.31
CA HIS A 837 -0.05 -4.04 -34.42
C HIS A 837 -0.89 -5.01 -33.58
N LYS A 838 -1.14 -6.22 -34.10
CA LYS A 838 -1.99 -7.22 -33.45
C LYS A 838 -1.46 -7.71 -32.11
N ASP A 839 -0.15 -7.64 -31.91
CA ASP A 839 0.55 -8.12 -30.74
C ASP A 839 0.93 -6.99 -29.75
N LEU A 840 0.41 -5.78 -29.91
CA LEU A 840 0.51 -4.73 -28.88
C LEU A 840 -0.63 -4.93 -27.86
N PRO A 841 -0.33 -5.11 -26.56
CA PRO A 841 -1.34 -5.24 -25.50
C PRO A 841 -2.20 -3.99 -25.37
N HIS A 842 -1.55 -2.84 -25.42
CA HIS A 842 -2.18 -1.52 -25.36
C HIS A 842 -1.62 -0.65 -26.46
N ARG A 843 -2.45 0.21 -27.05
CA ARG A 843 -1.98 1.15 -28.08
C ARG A 843 -0.98 2.18 -27.53
N GLN A 844 -1.04 2.46 -26.22
CA GLN A 844 -0.11 3.32 -25.50
C GLN A 844 1.30 2.70 -25.33
N ASP A 845 1.47 1.41 -25.56
CA ASP A 845 2.80 0.76 -25.52
C ASP A 845 3.74 1.24 -26.63
N PHE A 846 3.16 1.88 -27.66
CA PHE A 846 3.89 2.53 -28.73
C PHE A 846 3.16 3.82 -29.10
N CYS A 847 3.40 4.89 -28.32
CA CYS A 847 2.59 6.09 -28.29
C CYS A 847 3.03 7.11 -29.38
N TYR A 848 2.77 6.79 -30.65
CA TYR A 848 2.85 7.73 -31.77
C TYR A 848 1.46 8.13 -32.21
N VAL A 849 1.17 9.44 -32.28
CA VAL A 849 -0.16 9.96 -32.65
C VAL A 849 -0.01 11.17 -33.54
N LYS A 850 -0.80 11.21 -34.61
CA LYS A 850 -1.03 12.43 -35.43
C LYS A 850 -2.50 12.76 -35.45
N TRP A 851 -2.85 13.99 -35.06
CA TRP A 851 -4.19 14.51 -35.17
C TRP A 851 -4.40 15.18 -36.52
N LEU A 852 -5.44 14.77 -37.23
CA LEU A 852 -5.80 15.23 -38.54
C LEU A 852 -7.08 16.05 -38.45
N GLU A 853 -7.11 17.17 -39.18
CA GLU A 853 -8.31 18.01 -39.28
C GLU A 853 -9.41 17.30 -40.06
N LEU A 854 -10.65 17.53 -39.68
CA LEU A 854 -11.79 17.07 -40.47
C LEU A 854 -11.83 17.83 -41.81
N PRO A 855 -11.94 17.13 -42.93
CA PRO A 855 -12.08 17.79 -44.20
C PRO A 855 -13.43 18.54 -44.28
N SER A 856 -13.43 19.78 -44.76
CA SER A 856 -14.63 20.47 -45.20
C SER A 856 -15.14 19.87 -46.51
N GLN A 857 -16.46 19.92 -46.74
CA GLN A 857 -17.02 19.53 -48.04
C GLN A 857 -16.38 20.39 -49.12
N ALA A 858 -15.87 19.75 -50.17
CA ALA A 858 -15.25 20.41 -51.31
C ALA A 858 -16.30 21.18 -52.15
#